data_b062cae69fc182308c3bc6ddb87b3080
#
_entry.id   b062cae69fc182308c3bc6ddb87b3080
#
_cell.length_a   1.000
_cell.length_b   1.000
_cell.length_c   1.000
_cell.angle_alpha   90.00
_cell.angle_beta   90.00
_cell.angle_gamma   90.00
#
_symmetry.space_group_name_H-M   'P 1'
#
loop_
_entity.id
_entity.type
_entity.pdbx_description
1 polymer ?
#
loop_
_entity_poly.entity_id
_entity_poly.type
_entity_poly.pdbx_seq_one_letter_code
_entity_poly.pdbx_strand_id
1 'polypeptide(L)'
;MNNSKPKKQVNDYVLLFSAGAALSVIFLWLASYIFPEGEIIGGRRVFENIPKSIQYIFYILSASSIFISGYLFSLRAKNWSRGSEEKRKVKISDRIFSFFDGILMRTTLRFKAAGLMHSMIYLGFLGLFAGTITLEIHHLMPPSLKFLQGTTYIVYSFLLELASLLYLAGLAWAFYRRIFGTEDRIKTKTKMDDYLTLSLLAFMGVSGLTTEAGRIIVEGFPSYEKWSFVGYFIATLLPLESGVLFHRISWILHTVSFFVFLLVLPQSKLRHIITSPVNMYLSPKERAKGAMRDIGNLMEAEDIETVGAELIENFTWKQLLDLDACTVCGRCTSVCPANLTGKPLDPREIILKVGQVMSETGNPAVPTTVSTPIDLKVKSSSVFERITPEELWACTSCKACDEICPVNIEILDKILDMRRYLALMASDFPSELGKAYVAMENSSNPWGASQEDRMKWSEDLDFEVPLLDEKNKEEIDYLYWIGCAGAFDDRNVPVTRAVATLLRRANVSYAVLGPKEVCTGDSARRTGNEFVFQQLAIQNIETMNNLDVKKVITQCPHCFNTIKNEYPQLGGNFEVIHHSQLLTELVQSGHIEVGTSDKPHVITYHDSCYLGRHNDIYTAPREIVGSIGGIEIREMKRQGTTSFCCGAGGGRMWMEEATGKKVNIERVEEAVETGADEVAVACPFCYIMMDDGMKEIGQGDNVRVRDVSLILLDNLRKD
;
A
#
# COMPACT_ATOMS: atom_id res chain seq x y z
N MET A 1 34.25 13.55 24.98
CA MET A 1 34.04 12.10 24.99
C MET A 1 32.69 11.80 25.63
N ASN A 2 31.63 11.73 24.79
CA ASN A 2 30.29 11.41 25.26
C ASN A 2 30.14 9.88 25.24
N ASN A 3 30.21 9.24 26.40
CA ASN A 3 29.93 7.82 26.59
C ASN A 3 28.40 7.57 26.46
N SER A 4 27.82 7.77 25.28
CA SER A 4 26.48 7.27 24.99
C SER A 4 26.59 5.74 24.79
N LYS A 5 25.97 4.98 25.72
CA LYS A 5 25.77 3.54 25.52
C LYS A 5 25.20 3.31 24.11
N PRO A 6 25.74 2.38 23.31
CA PRO A 6 25.22 2.11 21.98
C PRO A 6 23.71 1.80 22.08
N LYS A 7 22.88 2.56 21.38
CA LYS A 7 21.43 2.27 21.28
C LYS A 7 21.31 0.84 20.75
N LYS A 8 20.61 -0.04 21.48
CA LYS A 8 20.31 -1.40 21.00
C LYS A 8 19.61 -1.30 19.63
N GLN A 9 20.18 -1.96 18.64
CA GLN A 9 19.62 -2.00 17.30
C GLN A 9 18.48 -3.04 17.22
N VAL A 10 17.60 -2.95 16.24
CA VAL A 10 16.45 -3.87 16.04
C VAL A 10 16.91 -5.33 15.99
N ASN A 11 18.06 -5.60 15.34
CA ASN A 11 18.65 -6.94 15.26
C ASN A 11 18.97 -7.54 16.63
N ASP A 12 19.36 -6.74 17.62
CA ASP A 12 19.66 -7.23 19.00
C ASP A 12 18.39 -7.74 19.68
N TYR A 13 17.27 -7.04 19.50
CA TYR A 13 15.97 -7.48 20.04
C TYR A 13 15.48 -8.77 19.37
N VAL A 14 15.64 -8.91 18.04
CA VAL A 14 15.28 -10.13 17.31
C VAL A 14 16.12 -11.31 17.83
N LEU A 15 17.42 -11.11 18.00
CA LEU A 15 18.32 -12.15 18.50
C LEU A 15 17.98 -12.55 19.95
N LEU A 16 17.76 -11.57 20.84
CA LEU A 16 17.37 -11.84 22.21
C LEU A 16 16.04 -12.60 22.33
N PHE A 17 15.03 -12.20 21.52
CA PHE A 17 13.75 -12.91 21.47
C PHE A 17 13.94 -14.35 21.00
N SER A 18 14.74 -14.57 19.98
CA SER A 18 14.99 -15.91 19.42
C SER A 18 15.77 -16.81 20.39
N ALA A 19 16.74 -16.24 21.09
CA ALA A 19 17.46 -16.95 22.15
C ALA A 19 16.51 -17.29 23.31
N GLY A 20 15.66 -16.36 23.73
CA GLY A 20 14.62 -16.59 24.74
C GLY A 20 13.64 -17.71 24.33
N ALA A 21 13.16 -17.68 23.09
CA ALA A 21 12.29 -18.73 22.56
C ALA A 21 12.96 -20.13 22.53
N ALA A 22 14.21 -20.20 22.09
CA ALA A 22 14.98 -21.45 22.08
C ALA A 22 15.22 -21.99 23.51
N LEU A 23 15.60 -21.11 24.45
CA LEU A 23 15.76 -21.47 25.86
C LEU A 23 14.43 -21.90 26.50
N SER A 24 13.30 -21.30 26.10
CA SER A 24 11.97 -21.72 26.57
C SER A 24 11.64 -23.14 26.14
N VAL A 25 11.97 -23.55 24.92
CA VAL A 25 11.79 -24.93 24.46
C VAL A 25 12.60 -25.89 25.32
N ILE A 26 13.85 -25.58 25.61
CA ILE A 26 14.70 -26.42 26.47
C ILE A 26 14.15 -26.47 27.91
N PHE A 27 13.75 -25.34 28.45
CA PHE A 27 13.18 -25.25 29.78
C PHE A 27 11.88 -26.08 29.89
N LEU A 28 10.96 -25.93 28.96
CA LEU A 28 9.70 -26.66 28.94
C LEU A 28 9.96 -28.16 28.78
N TRP A 29 10.90 -28.55 27.94
CA TRP A 29 11.31 -29.95 27.82
C TRP A 29 11.84 -30.50 29.13
N LEU A 30 12.73 -29.81 29.82
CA LEU A 30 13.23 -30.23 31.13
C LEU A 30 12.11 -30.31 32.19
N ALA A 31 11.19 -29.35 32.15
CA ALA A 31 10.04 -29.30 33.06
C ALA A 31 9.09 -30.50 32.86
N SER A 32 8.97 -31.03 31.63
CA SER A 32 8.13 -32.20 31.35
C SER A 32 8.55 -33.47 32.14
N TYR A 33 9.82 -33.56 32.57
CA TYR A 33 10.27 -34.66 33.41
C TYR A 33 9.84 -34.56 34.89
N ILE A 34 9.42 -33.36 35.33
CA ILE A 34 8.95 -33.15 36.71
C ILE A 34 7.53 -33.69 36.89
N PHE A 35 6.74 -33.69 35.80
CA PHE A 35 5.36 -34.12 35.79
C PHE A 35 5.24 -35.47 35.03
N PRO A 36 5.01 -36.62 35.72
CA PRO A 36 4.81 -37.87 35.02
C PRO A 36 3.57 -37.85 34.13
N GLU A 37 3.61 -38.56 33.01
CA GLU A 37 2.45 -38.74 32.15
C GLU A 37 1.34 -39.46 32.91
N GLY A 38 0.19 -38.75 33.13
CA GLY A 38 -1.00 -39.37 33.72
C GLY A 38 -1.75 -40.22 32.69
N GLU A 39 -2.72 -41.00 33.16
CA GLU A 39 -3.64 -41.72 32.24
C GLU A 39 -4.43 -40.70 31.42
N ILE A 40 -4.41 -40.84 30.09
CA ILE A 40 -5.19 -40.02 29.12
C ILE A 40 -6.38 -40.90 28.70
N ILE A 41 -7.60 -40.45 29.03
CA ILE A 41 -8.84 -41.16 28.70
C ILE A 41 -9.47 -40.46 27.47
N GLY A 42 -9.59 -41.22 26.36
CA GLY A 42 -10.22 -40.71 25.14
C GLY A 42 -9.45 -39.58 24.45
N GLY A 43 -8.13 -39.67 24.38
CA GLY A 43 -7.24 -38.74 23.71
C GLY A 43 -5.92 -39.41 23.34
N ARG A 44 -5.11 -38.73 22.50
CA ARG A 44 -3.82 -39.27 22.03
C ARG A 44 -2.70 -39.01 23.04
N ARG A 45 -1.72 -39.91 23.08
CA ARG A 45 -0.45 -39.70 23.77
C ARG A 45 0.56 -39.11 22.81
N VAL A 46 1.21 -38.01 23.24
CA VAL A 46 2.29 -37.41 22.49
C VAL A 46 3.56 -38.25 22.65
N PHE A 47 4.30 -38.48 21.57
CA PHE A 47 5.50 -39.32 21.53
C PHE A 47 5.30 -40.81 21.80
N GLU A 48 4.06 -41.33 21.83
CA GLU A 48 3.85 -42.78 21.90
C GLU A 48 4.59 -43.47 20.72
N ASN A 49 5.31 -44.57 20.99
CA ASN A 49 6.17 -45.28 20.03
C ASN A 49 7.40 -44.55 19.50
N ILE A 50 7.69 -43.32 19.92
CA ILE A 50 8.90 -42.60 19.59
C ILE A 50 9.95 -42.86 20.68
N PRO A 51 11.11 -43.50 20.37
CA PRO A 51 12.16 -43.73 21.34
C PRO A 51 12.63 -42.45 22.04
N LYS A 52 12.93 -42.52 23.33
CA LYS A 52 13.36 -41.35 24.12
C LYS A 52 14.60 -40.70 23.56
N SER A 53 15.53 -41.44 22.97
CA SER A 53 16.69 -40.87 22.28
C SER A 53 16.29 -39.96 21.11
N ILE A 54 15.25 -40.29 20.35
CA ILE A 54 14.73 -39.48 19.25
C ILE A 54 14.01 -38.22 19.80
N GLN A 55 13.28 -38.37 20.92
CA GLN A 55 12.65 -37.22 21.58
C GLN A 55 13.70 -36.18 22.06
N TYR A 56 14.83 -36.63 22.62
CA TYR A 56 15.92 -35.72 23.00
C TYR A 56 16.50 -34.99 21.82
N ILE A 57 16.76 -35.68 20.73
CA ILE A 57 17.24 -35.08 19.47
C ILE A 57 16.23 -34.09 18.93
N PHE A 58 14.93 -34.38 19.00
CA PHE A 58 13.85 -33.50 18.57
C PHE A 58 13.88 -32.13 19.30
N TYR A 59 13.94 -32.12 20.64
CA TYR A 59 13.95 -30.87 21.41
C TYR A 59 15.24 -30.06 21.18
N ILE A 60 16.39 -30.73 21.09
CA ILE A 60 17.66 -30.06 20.78
C ILE A 60 17.61 -29.44 19.38
N LEU A 61 17.15 -30.16 18.38
CA LEU A 61 17.03 -29.64 17.01
C LEU A 61 15.96 -28.55 16.91
N SER A 62 14.86 -28.65 17.65
CA SER A 62 13.83 -27.61 17.72
C SER A 62 14.41 -26.30 18.24
N ALA A 63 15.07 -26.33 19.39
CA ALA A 63 15.72 -25.14 19.98
C ALA A 63 16.80 -24.57 19.04
N SER A 64 17.63 -25.43 18.45
CA SER A 64 18.68 -25.02 17.52
C SER A 64 18.09 -24.39 16.24
N SER A 65 17.05 -24.97 15.66
CA SER A 65 16.40 -24.44 14.44
C SER A 65 15.71 -23.11 14.69
N ILE A 66 15.05 -22.94 15.85
CA ILE A 66 14.45 -21.66 16.28
C ILE A 66 15.53 -20.60 16.45
N PHE A 67 16.64 -20.94 17.13
CA PHE A 67 17.74 -20.00 17.32
C PHE A 67 18.40 -19.59 16.00
N ILE A 68 18.71 -20.57 15.13
CA ILE A 68 19.35 -20.29 13.82
C ILE A 68 18.42 -19.46 12.93
N SER A 69 17.12 -19.81 12.88
CA SER A 69 16.12 -19.03 12.13
C SER A 69 16.07 -17.58 12.62
N GLY A 70 16.01 -17.39 13.94
CA GLY A 70 16.03 -16.06 14.56
C GLY A 70 17.33 -15.30 14.31
N TYR A 71 18.46 -15.99 14.36
CA TYR A 71 19.76 -15.39 13.99
C TYR A 71 19.77 -14.90 12.54
N LEU A 72 19.26 -15.69 11.59
CA LEU A 72 19.12 -15.28 10.20
C LEU A 72 18.18 -14.09 10.02
N PHE A 73 17.07 -14.04 10.77
CA PHE A 73 16.21 -12.84 10.81
C PHE A 73 16.93 -11.62 11.40
N SER A 74 17.77 -11.81 12.43
CA SER A 74 18.53 -10.70 13.01
C SER A 74 19.51 -10.08 11.99
N LEU A 75 20.09 -10.91 11.12
CA LEU A 75 20.96 -10.43 10.02
C LEU A 75 20.18 -9.58 9.01
N ARG A 76 18.90 -9.94 8.72
CA ARG A 76 18.00 -9.10 7.89
C ARG A 76 17.67 -7.79 8.59
N ALA A 77 17.31 -7.85 9.86
CA ALA A 77 17.01 -6.66 10.66
C ALA A 77 18.22 -5.69 10.73
N LYS A 78 19.45 -6.21 10.70
CA LYS A 78 20.66 -5.39 10.58
C LYS A 78 20.70 -4.60 9.26
N ASN A 79 20.22 -5.16 8.15
CA ASN A 79 20.09 -4.42 6.90
C ASN A 79 19.07 -3.28 7.00
N TRP A 80 17.94 -3.48 7.69
CA TRP A 80 16.96 -2.40 7.91
C TRP A 80 17.53 -1.28 8.79
N SER A 81 18.39 -1.61 9.75
CA SER A 81 19.05 -0.65 10.64
C SER A 81 20.08 0.26 9.94
N ARG A 82 20.40 -0.01 8.66
CA ARG A 82 21.21 0.90 7.82
C ARG A 82 20.46 2.17 7.46
N GLY A 83 19.13 2.11 7.41
CA GLY A 83 18.29 3.24 7.05
C GLY A 83 18.26 4.34 8.10
N SER A 84 17.95 5.55 7.65
CA SER A 84 17.79 6.72 8.50
C SER A 84 16.66 6.55 9.51
N GLU A 85 16.72 7.29 10.60
CA GLU A 85 15.72 7.26 11.67
C GLU A 85 14.39 7.86 11.17
N GLU A 86 13.30 7.15 11.37
CA GLU A 86 11.93 7.63 11.16
C GLU A 86 11.13 7.40 12.45
N LYS A 87 10.64 8.47 13.05
CA LYS A 87 9.78 8.39 14.24
C LYS A 87 8.31 8.28 13.79
N ARG A 88 7.64 7.24 14.28
CA ARG A 88 6.20 7.02 14.05
C ARG A 88 5.49 7.01 15.39
N LYS A 89 5.13 8.21 15.90
CA LYS A 89 4.44 8.41 17.18
C LYS A 89 2.93 8.23 16.98
N VAL A 90 2.50 7.01 16.72
CA VAL A 90 1.11 6.65 16.44
C VAL A 90 0.52 5.92 17.64
N LYS A 91 -0.77 6.06 17.88
CA LYS A 91 -1.47 5.35 18.96
C LYS A 91 -1.37 3.84 18.74
N ILE A 92 -1.23 3.10 19.82
CA ILE A 92 -1.16 1.62 19.79
C ILE A 92 -2.44 1.04 19.17
N SER A 93 -3.61 1.66 19.40
CA SER A 93 -4.88 1.27 18.78
C SER A 93 -4.81 1.22 17.26
N ASP A 94 -4.20 2.23 16.63
CA ASP A 94 -4.13 2.34 15.17
C ASP A 94 -3.19 1.28 14.59
N ARG A 95 -2.10 0.96 15.32
CA ARG A 95 -1.20 -0.15 14.98
C ARG A 95 -1.90 -1.51 15.05
N ILE A 96 -2.67 -1.72 16.12
CA ILE A 96 -3.45 -2.94 16.33
C ILE A 96 -4.52 -3.06 15.23
N PHE A 97 -5.23 -1.97 14.92
CA PHE A 97 -6.22 -1.95 13.86
C PHE A 97 -5.61 -2.30 12.50
N SER A 98 -4.50 -1.67 12.13
CA SER A 98 -3.79 -1.94 10.87
C SER A 98 -3.29 -3.40 10.78
N PHE A 99 -2.81 -3.95 11.89
CA PHE A 99 -2.39 -5.34 11.98
C PHE A 99 -3.57 -6.30 11.75
N PHE A 100 -4.70 -6.09 12.45
CA PHE A 100 -5.87 -6.96 12.28
C PHE A 100 -6.52 -6.81 10.91
N ASP A 101 -6.59 -5.61 10.34
CA ASP A 101 -7.10 -5.38 9.00
C ASP A 101 -6.30 -6.17 7.94
N GLY A 102 -4.97 -6.20 8.09
CA GLY A 102 -4.08 -7.00 7.25
C GLY A 102 -4.25 -8.51 7.46
N ILE A 103 -4.29 -8.98 8.72
CA ILE A 103 -4.47 -10.40 9.05
C ILE A 103 -5.83 -10.93 8.60
N LEU A 104 -6.89 -10.14 8.67
CA LEU A 104 -8.21 -10.48 8.14
C LEU A 104 -8.28 -10.47 6.60
N MET A 105 -7.15 -10.26 5.94
CA MET A 105 -6.98 -10.37 4.48
C MET A 105 -7.88 -9.45 3.65
N ARG A 106 -8.40 -8.34 4.19
CA ARG A 106 -9.35 -7.44 3.50
C ARG A 106 -8.84 -7.00 2.13
N THR A 107 -7.61 -6.47 2.07
CA THR A 107 -6.99 -6.06 0.80
C THR A 107 -6.67 -7.25 -0.10
N THR A 108 -6.29 -8.38 0.49
CA THR A 108 -5.99 -9.61 -0.26
C THR A 108 -7.24 -10.15 -0.96
N LEU A 109 -8.40 -10.09 -0.32
CA LEU A 109 -9.69 -10.56 -0.83
C LEU A 109 -10.30 -9.67 -1.93
N ARG A 110 -9.79 -8.45 -2.15
CA ARG A 110 -10.18 -7.63 -3.32
C ARG A 110 -9.96 -8.39 -4.65
N PHE A 111 -8.97 -9.29 -4.72
CA PHE A 111 -8.78 -10.24 -5.82
C PHE A 111 -9.36 -11.61 -5.45
N LYS A 112 -10.67 -11.80 -5.66
CA LYS A 112 -11.47 -12.91 -5.13
C LYS A 112 -10.79 -14.28 -5.23
N ALA A 113 -10.41 -14.73 -6.44
CA ALA A 113 -9.81 -16.05 -6.63
C ALA A 113 -8.44 -16.20 -5.94
N ALA A 114 -7.54 -15.23 -6.14
CA ALA A 114 -6.22 -15.23 -5.51
C ALA A 114 -6.29 -15.06 -4.00
N GLY A 115 -7.22 -14.22 -3.53
CA GLY A 115 -7.45 -13.99 -2.12
C GLY A 115 -8.00 -15.21 -1.42
N LEU A 116 -9.01 -15.86 -1.98
CA LEU A 116 -9.59 -17.10 -1.43
C LEU A 116 -8.54 -18.21 -1.34
N MET A 117 -7.83 -18.48 -2.43
CA MET A 117 -6.73 -19.46 -2.44
C MET A 117 -5.71 -19.19 -1.32
N HIS A 118 -5.25 -17.92 -1.20
CA HIS A 118 -4.28 -17.57 -0.16
C HIS A 118 -4.87 -17.67 1.25
N SER A 119 -6.14 -17.31 1.45
CA SER A 119 -6.83 -17.45 2.73
C SER A 119 -6.96 -18.91 3.14
N MET A 120 -7.21 -19.82 2.20
CA MET A 120 -7.24 -21.27 2.48
C MET A 120 -5.89 -21.77 3.00
N ILE A 121 -4.77 -21.38 2.34
CA ILE A 121 -3.42 -21.75 2.80
C ILE A 121 -3.15 -21.13 4.16
N TYR A 122 -3.44 -19.85 4.33
CA TYR A 122 -3.13 -19.09 5.53
C TYR A 122 -3.91 -19.58 6.74
N LEU A 123 -5.24 -19.71 6.65
CA LEU A 123 -6.10 -20.18 7.76
C LEU A 123 -5.83 -21.65 8.08
N GLY A 124 -5.63 -22.46 7.05
CA GLY A 124 -5.25 -23.87 7.24
C GLY A 124 -3.91 -24.00 7.97
N PHE A 125 -2.88 -23.26 7.52
CA PHE A 125 -1.57 -23.24 8.19
C PHE A 125 -1.66 -22.74 9.63
N LEU A 126 -2.37 -21.64 9.89
CA LEU A 126 -2.55 -21.12 11.26
C LEU A 126 -3.30 -22.10 12.16
N GLY A 127 -4.34 -22.76 11.62
CA GLY A 127 -5.09 -23.78 12.35
C GLY A 127 -4.21 -24.96 12.75
N LEU A 128 -3.43 -25.50 11.81
CA LEU A 128 -2.49 -26.60 12.06
C LEU A 128 -1.37 -26.20 13.04
N PHE A 129 -0.82 -25.00 12.88
CA PHE A 129 0.21 -24.48 13.78
C PHE A 129 -0.33 -24.27 15.20
N ALA A 130 -1.50 -23.63 15.33
CA ALA A 130 -2.16 -23.46 16.62
C ALA A 130 -2.48 -24.83 17.25
N GLY A 131 -2.92 -25.81 16.46
CA GLY A 131 -3.14 -27.15 16.91
C GLY A 131 -1.89 -27.83 17.46
N THR A 132 -0.76 -27.68 16.77
CA THR A 132 0.54 -28.19 17.24
C THR A 132 0.96 -27.56 18.57
N ILE A 133 0.82 -26.23 18.70
CA ILE A 133 1.10 -25.53 19.95
C ILE A 133 0.18 -26.02 21.08
N THR A 134 -1.11 -26.16 20.80
CA THR A 134 -2.10 -26.63 21.77
C THR A 134 -1.77 -28.06 22.26
N LEU A 135 -1.33 -28.90 21.35
CA LEU A 135 -0.92 -30.27 21.69
C LEU A 135 0.32 -30.28 22.58
N GLU A 136 1.32 -29.46 22.27
CA GLU A 136 2.55 -29.34 23.07
C GLU A 136 2.25 -28.78 24.45
N ILE A 137 1.39 -27.75 24.56
CA ILE A 137 0.92 -27.24 25.85
C ILE A 137 0.24 -28.35 26.66
N HIS A 138 -0.66 -29.10 26.04
CA HIS A 138 -1.32 -30.23 26.68
C HIS A 138 -0.31 -31.31 27.17
N HIS A 139 0.69 -31.61 26.36
CA HIS A 139 1.75 -32.56 26.71
C HIS A 139 2.52 -32.13 27.94
N LEU A 140 2.89 -30.85 28.03
CA LEU A 140 3.69 -30.29 29.14
C LEU A 140 2.90 -30.02 30.43
N MET A 141 1.57 -30.08 30.40
CA MET A 141 0.75 -29.84 31.59
C MET A 141 0.77 -31.00 32.58
N PRO A 142 0.67 -30.69 33.92
CA PRO A 142 0.44 -31.72 34.92
C PRO A 142 -0.81 -32.54 34.62
N PRO A 143 -0.86 -33.83 35.04
CA PRO A 143 -1.99 -34.74 34.75
C PRO A 143 -3.37 -34.17 35.08
N SER A 144 -3.50 -33.41 36.19
CA SER A 144 -4.75 -32.80 36.63
C SER A 144 -5.25 -31.66 35.75
N LEU A 145 -4.39 -31.07 34.91
CA LEU A 145 -4.68 -29.94 34.04
C LEU A 145 -4.74 -30.34 32.55
N LYS A 146 -4.57 -31.62 32.24
CA LYS A 146 -4.65 -32.09 30.85
C LYS A 146 -6.07 -31.96 30.30
N PHE A 147 -6.25 -31.18 29.25
CA PHE A 147 -7.56 -30.75 28.73
C PHE A 147 -7.96 -31.40 27.40
N LEU A 148 -7.02 -31.92 26.57
CA LEU A 148 -7.33 -32.62 25.32
C LEU A 148 -7.74 -34.06 25.58
N GLN A 149 -8.93 -34.24 26.13
CA GLN A 149 -9.50 -35.54 26.45
C GLN A 149 -10.99 -35.57 26.11
N GLY A 150 -11.52 -36.75 25.81
CA GLY A 150 -12.94 -36.98 25.52
C GLY A 150 -13.45 -36.04 24.38
N THR A 151 -14.56 -35.34 24.61
CA THR A 151 -15.20 -34.48 23.62
C THR A 151 -14.28 -33.34 23.15
N THR A 152 -13.44 -32.77 24.05
CA THR A 152 -12.50 -31.69 23.67
C THR A 152 -11.49 -32.22 22.65
N TYR A 153 -10.97 -33.41 22.82
CA TYR A 153 -10.07 -34.03 21.85
C TYR A 153 -10.76 -34.31 20.51
N ILE A 154 -11.99 -34.80 20.52
CA ILE A 154 -12.78 -35.03 19.30
C ILE A 154 -12.95 -33.73 18.48
N VAL A 155 -13.36 -32.64 19.14
CA VAL A 155 -13.52 -31.34 18.47
C VAL A 155 -12.19 -30.85 17.93
N TYR A 156 -11.14 -30.93 18.72
CA TYR A 156 -9.78 -30.57 18.32
C TYR A 156 -9.34 -31.34 17.05
N SER A 157 -9.43 -32.66 17.08
CA SER A 157 -9.09 -33.54 15.95
C SER A 157 -9.85 -33.17 14.68
N PHE A 158 -11.19 -33.03 14.78
CA PHE A 158 -12.05 -32.67 13.66
C PHE A 158 -11.67 -31.32 13.04
N LEU A 159 -11.39 -30.31 13.88
CA LEU A 159 -10.98 -28.99 13.39
C LEU A 159 -9.62 -29.03 12.68
N LEU A 160 -8.68 -29.86 13.14
CA LEU A 160 -7.38 -29.99 12.47
C LEU A 160 -7.49 -30.75 11.14
N GLU A 161 -8.39 -31.70 11.02
CA GLU A 161 -8.69 -32.35 9.74
C GLU A 161 -9.22 -31.34 8.71
N LEU A 162 -10.21 -30.52 9.11
CA LEU A 162 -10.72 -29.46 8.25
C LEU A 162 -9.62 -28.46 7.86
N ALA A 163 -8.76 -28.09 8.80
CA ALA A 163 -7.63 -27.20 8.53
C ALA A 163 -6.63 -27.83 7.54
N SER A 164 -6.36 -29.14 7.67
CA SER A 164 -5.48 -29.91 6.77
C SER A 164 -6.03 -29.94 5.34
N LEU A 165 -7.32 -30.23 5.18
CA LEU A 165 -7.97 -30.23 3.87
C LEU A 165 -7.97 -28.85 3.24
N LEU A 166 -8.31 -27.80 4.01
CA LEU A 166 -8.30 -26.43 3.55
C LEU A 166 -6.90 -26.01 3.08
N TYR A 167 -5.89 -26.33 3.88
CA TYR A 167 -4.49 -26.05 3.58
C TYR A 167 -4.01 -26.73 2.29
N LEU A 168 -4.22 -28.05 2.17
CA LEU A 168 -3.80 -28.82 1.01
C LEU A 168 -4.56 -28.44 -0.27
N ALA A 169 -5.87 -28.17 -0.18
CA ALA A 169 -6.66 -27.67 -1.31
C ALA A 169 -6.16 -26.30 -1.78
N GLY A 170 -5.85 -25.40 -0.85
CA GLY A 170 -5.25 -24.09 -1.17
C GLY A 170 -3.90 -24.23 -1.86
N LEU A 171 -3.03 -25.13 -1.40
CA LEU A 171 -1.73 -25.39 -2.02
C LEU A 171 -1.87 -26.02 -3.42
N ALA A 172 -2.77 -26.99 -3.59
CA ALA A 172 -3.08 -27.58 -4.90
C ALA A 172 -3.55 -26.52 -5.88
N TRP A 173 -4.41 -25.60 -5.44
CA TRP A 173 -4.83 -24.45 -6.24
C TRP A 173 -3.67 -23.50 -6.57
N ALA A 174 -2.75 -23.26 -5.63
CA ALA A 174 -1.56 -22.44 -5.87
C ALA A 174 -0.62 -23.08 -6.90
N PHE A 175 -0.42 -24.40 -6.86
CA PHE A 175 0.31 -25.14 -7.89
C PHE A 175 -0.37 -25.04 -9.25
N TYR A 176 -1.68 -25.30 -9.31
CA TYR A 176 -2.46 -25.19 -10.55
C TYR A 176 -2.29 -23.82 -11.20
N ARG A 177 -2.43 -22.74 -10.43
CA ARG A 177 -2.27 -21.37 -10.94
C ARG A 177 -0.86 -21.06 -11.45
N ARG A 178 0.20 -21.67 -10.87
CA ARG A 178 1.57 -21.46 -11.34
C ARG A 178 1.90 -22.24 -12.60
N ILE A 179 1.34 -23.43 -12.76
CA ILE A 179 1.59 -24.33 -13.89
C ILE A 179 0.72 -23.94 -15.10
N PHE A 180 -0.56 -23.72 -14.87
CA PHE A 180 -1.57 -23.53 -15.92
C PHE A 180 -2.13 -22.11 -16.00
N GLY A 181 -1.79 -21.23 -15.04
CA GLY A 181 -2.31 -19.87 -14.99
C GLY A 181 -1.75 -18.98 -16.09
N THR A 182 -2.60 -18.10 -16.61
CA THR A 182 -2.28 -17.15 -17.68
C THR A 182 -1.92 -15.74 -17.17
N GLU A 183 -1.90 -15.55 -15.85
CA GLU A 183 -1.60 -14.23 -15.25
C GLU A 183 -0.11 -13.88 -15.41
N ASP A 184 0.22 -13.01 -16.36
CA ASP A 184 1.61 -12.61 -16.67
C ASP A 184 2.36 -12.06 -15.43
N ARG A 185 1.69 -11.31 -14.56
CA ARG A 185 2.28 -10.78 -13.31
C ARG A 185 2.85 -11.86 -12.38
N ILE A 186 2.33 -13.09 -12.44
CA ILE A 186 2.82 -14.25 -11.67
C ILE A 186 3.83 -15.04 -12.48
N LYS A 187 3.49 -15.37 -13.73
CA LYS A 187 4.27 -16.21 -14.62
C LYS A 187 5.69 -15.69 -14.81
N THR A 188 5.84 -14.38 -15.07
CA THR A 188 7.15 -13.73 -15.28
C THR A 188 8.08 -13.76 -14.07
N LYS A 189 7.56 -13.95 -12.86
CA LYS A 189 8.33 -13.95 -11.60
C LYS A 189 8.25 -15.27 -10.83
N THR A 190 7.66 -16.30 -11.43
CA THR A 190 7.69 -17.66 -10.87
C THR A 190 9.06 -18.28 -11.15
N LYS A 191 9.75 -18.72 -10.10
CA LYS A 191 11.07 -19.35 -10.15
C LYS A 191 11.00 -20.74 -9.53
N MET A 192 12.09 -21.52 -9.67
CA MET A 192 12.22 -22.84 -9.04
C MET A 192 12.01 -22.76 -7.52
N ASP A 193 12.48 -21.71 -6.87
CA ASP A 193 12.27 -21.49 -5.43
C ASP A 193 10.79 -21.46 -5.02
N ASP A 194 9.90 -21.00 -5.88
CA ASP A 194 8.46 -21.00 -5.61
C ASP A 194 7.89 -22.43 -5.58
N TYR A 195 8.32 -23.27 -6.51
CA TYR A 195 7.92 -24.67 -6.54
C TYR A 195 8.49 -25.44 -5.37
N LEU A 196 9.76 -25.25 -5.03
CA LEU A 196 10.40 -25.87 -3.87
C LEU A 196 9.69 -25.47 -2.56
N THR A 197 9.37 -24.19 -2.42
CA THR A 197 8.66 -23.68 -1.24
C THR A 197 7.25 -24.27 -1.12
N LEU A 198 6.48 -24.30 -2.21
CA LEU A 198 5.15 -24.93 -2.21
C LEU A 198 5.22 -26.42 -1.97
N SER A 199 6.23 -27.11 -2.54
CA SER A 199 6.45 -28.55 -2.33
C SER A 199 6.79 -28.86 -0.88
N LEU A 200 7.63 -28.06 -0.23
CA LEU A 200 7.93 -28.20 1.20
C LEU A 200 6.67 -28.07 2.06
N LEU A 201 5.85 -27.05 1.79
CA LEU A 201 4.60 -26.84 2.50
C LEU A 201 3.59 -27.98 2.27
N ALA A 202 3.47 -28.46 1.03
CA ALA A 202 2.60 -29.60 0.70
C ALA A 202 3.11 -30.88 1.37
N PHE A 203 4.42 -31.12 1.36
CA PHE A 203 5.03 -32.26 2.03
C PHE A 203 4.77 -32.24 3.54
N MET A 204 4.88 -31.06 4.19
CA MET A 204 4.54 -30.91 5.62
C MET A 204 3.08 -31.30 5.89
N GLY A 205 2.12 -30.85 5.06
CA GLY A 205 0.71 -31.22 5.22
C GLY A 205 0.46 -32.72 5.06
N VAL A 206 1.00 -33.32 3.99
CA VAL A 206 0.84 -34.75 3.70
C VAL A 206 1.54 -35.59 4.76
N SER A 207 2.77 -35.25 5.14
CA SER A 207 3.51 -35.99 6.16
C SER A 207 2.85 -35.91 7.54
N GLY A 208 2.17 -34.81 7.87
CA GLY A 208 1.36 -34.70 9.07
C GLY A 208 0.20 -35.71 9.11
N LEU A 209 -0.57 -35.78 8.01
CA LEU A 209 -1.66 -36.75 7.87
C LEU A 209 -1.18 -38.22 7.89
N THR A 210 -0.04 -38.48 7.24
CA THR A 210 0.54 -39.86 7.28
C THR A 210 1.08 -40.20 8.66
N THR A 211 1.59 -39.28 9.42
CA THR A 211 2.00 -39.46 10.82
C THR A 211 0.79 -39.78 11.70
N GLU A 212 -0.31 -39.06 11.52
CA GLU A 212 -1.57 -39.32 12.22
C GLU A 212 -2.10 -40.72 11.87
N ALA A 213 -2.15 -41.06 10.59
CA ALA A 213 -2.57 -42.40 10.16
C ALA A 213 -1.72 -43.52 10.78
N GLY A 214 -0.39 -43.37 10.81
CA GLY A 214 0.51 -44.32 11.45
C GLY A 214 0.24 -44.49 12.95
N ARG A 215 -0.05 -43.37 13.66
CA ARG A 215 -0.43 -43.39 15.07
C ARG A 215 -1.75 -44.16 15.29
N ILE A 216 -2.77 -43.89 14.49
CA ILE A 216 -4.09 -44.57 14.57
C ILE A 216 -3.95 -46.07 14.41
N ILE A 217 -3.08 -46.54 13.49
CA ILE A 217 -2.80 -47.98 13.32
C ILE A 217 -2.19 -48.58 14.60
N VAL A 218 -1.19 -47.87 15.16
CA VAL A 218 -0.48 -48.35 16.36
C VAL A 218 -1.38 -48.38 17.60
N GLU A 219 -2.30 -47.43 17.74
CA GLU A 219 -3.29 -47.36 18.81
C GLU A 219 -4.46 -48.37 18.63
N GLY A 220 -4.51 -49.09 17.52
CA GLY A 220 -5.53 -50.13 17.28
C GLY A 220 -6.90 -49.57 16.89
N PHE A 221 -6.95 -48.49 16.17
CA PHE A 221 -8.18 -47.83 15.67
C PHE A 221 -9.18 -47.43 16.77
N PRO A 222 -8.80 -46.61 17.77
CA PRO A 222 -9.73 -46.23 18.81
C PRO A 222 -10.96 -45.51 18.24
N SER A 223 -12.12 -45.67 18.84
CA SER A 223 -13.39 -45.17 18.32
C SER A 223 -13.45 -43.64 18.23
N TYR A 224 -12.73 -42.91 19.09
CA TYR A 224 -12.64 -41.46 19.08
C TYR A 224 -11.80 -40.91 17.91
N GLU A 225 -10.90 -41.72 17.30
CA GLU A 225 -10.10 -41.34 16.14
C GLU A 225 -10.89 -41.30 14.82
N LYS A 226 -12.13 -41.79 14.79
CA LYS A 226 -13.00 -41.68 13.62
C LYS A 226 -13.27 -40.21 13.24
N TRP A 227 -13.07 -39.29 14.16
CA TRP A 227 -13.19 -37.85 13.91
C TRP A 227 -11.95 -37.24 13.27
N SER A 228 -10.81 -37.93 13.32
CA SER A 228 -9.63 -37.71 12.47
C SER A 228 -9.84 -38.38 11.11
N PHE A 229 -10.90 -38.01 10.40
CA PHE A 229 -11.49 -38.85 9.33
C PHE A 229 -10.57 -39.05 8.13
N VAL A 230 -9.69 -38.09 7.76
CA VAL A 230 -8.69 -38.26 6.68
C VAL A 230 -7.56 -39.20 7.17
N GLY A 231 -6.99 -38.92 8.33
CA GLY A 231 -5.96 -39.77 8.94
C GLY A 231 -6.46 -41.18 9.16
N TYR A 232 -7.69 -41.33 9.67
CA TYR A 232 -8.35 -42.62 9.86
C TYR A 232 -8.53 -43.37 8.52
N PHE A 233 -9.02 -42.67 7.48
CA PHE A 233 -9.16 -43.28 6.15
C PHE A 233 -7.82 -43.75 5.60
N ILE A 234 -6.77 -42.92 5.66
CA ILE A 234 -5.42 -43.32 5.23
C ILE A 234 -4.95 -44.54 6.02
N ALA A 235 -5.19 -44.61 7.33
CA ALA A 235 -4.82 -45.72 8.19
C ALA A 235 -5.47 -47.03 7.73
N THR A 236 -6.72 -47.00 7.25
CA THR A 236 -7.40 -48.23 6.74
C THR A 236 -6.79 -48.80 5.46
N LEU A 237 -6.02 -48.00 4.71
CA LEU A 237 -5.36 -48.40 3.47
C LEU A 237 -3.97 -49.02 3.69
N LEU A 238 -3.44 -48.95 4.90
CA LEU A 238 -2.08 -49.36 5.23
C LEU A 238 -2.05 -50.73 5.98
N PRO A 239 -0.99 -51.55 5.78
CA PRO A 239 -0.86 -52.84 6.50
C PRO A 239 -0.64 -52.65 8.00
N LEU A 240 -1.41 -53.32 8.82
CA LEU A 240 -1.31 -53.27 10.29
C LEU A 240 0.07 -53.65 10.84
N GLU A 241 0.71 -54.63 10.23
CA GLU A 241 2.01 -55.18 10.66
C GLU A 241 3.15 -54.17 10.57
N SER A 242 3.06 -53.20 9.67
CA SER A 242 4.08 -52.15 9.46
C SER A 242 3.83 -50.88 10.28
N GLY A 243 2.75 -50.81 11.06
CA GLY A 243 2.27 -49.56 11.69
C GLY A 243 3.30 -48.84 12.54
N VAL A 244 4.06 -49.55 13.40
CA VAL A 244 5.08 -48.93 14.26
C VAL A 244 6.22 -48.29 13.44
N LEU A 245 6.74 -49.03 12.45
CA LEU A 245 7.83 -48.53 11.60
C LEU A 245 7.34 -47.37 10.72
N PHE A 246 6.15 -47.50 10.14
CA PHE A 246 5.53 -46.46 9.33
C PHE A 246 5.31 -45.16 10.14
N HIS A 247 4.75 -45.27 11.36
CA HIS A 247 4.57 -44.12 12.25
C HIS A 247 5.91 -43.43 12.57
N ARG A 248 6.94 -44.19 12.94
CA ARG A 248 8.26 -43.62 13.24
C ARG A 248 8.88 -42.90 12.04
N ILE A 249 8.85 -43.51 10.86
CA ILE A 249 9.40 -42.91 9.64
C ILE A 249 8.64 -41.64 9.26
N SER A 250 7.30 -41.70 9.22
CA SER A 250 6.47 -40.54 8.87
C SER A 250 6.64 -39.40 9.88
N TRP A 251 6.74 -39.71 11.17
CA TRP A 251 6.98 -38.73 12.22
C TRP A 251 8.35 -38.04 12.06
N ILE A 252 9.42 -38.82 11.79
CA ILE A 252 10.75 -38.25 11.54
C ILE A 252 10.74 -37.35 10.29
N LEU A 253 10.12 -37.80 9.20
CA LEU A 253 10.03 -37.01 7.96
C LEU A 253 9.24 -35.74 8.16
N HIS A 254 8.12 -35.79 8.88
CA HIS A 254 7.33 -34.58 9.21
C HIS A 254 8.14 -33.60 10.06
N THR A 255 8.81 -34.09 11.09
CA THR A 255 9.65 -33.30 12.00
C THR A 255 10.84 -32.65 11.26
N VAL A 256 11.54 -33.40 10.41
CA VAL A 256 12.64 -32.87 9.59
C VAL A 256 12.14 -31.82 8.62
N SER A 257 10.97 -32.04 7.99
CA SER A 257 10.40 -31.03 7.10
C SER A 257 10.07 -29.70 7.82
N PHE A 258 9.64 -29.79 9.08
CA PHE A 258 9.42 -28.62 9.91
C PHE A 258 10.73 -27.87 10.25
N PHE A 259 11.80 -28.59 10.56
CA PHE A 259 13.10 -27.95 10.78
C PHE A 259 13.63 -27.27 9.51
N VAL A 260 13.50 -27.95 8.36
CA VAL A 260 13.84 -27.38 7.07
C VAL A 260 13.00 -26.11 6.80
N PHE A 261 11.70 -26.16 7.09
CA PHE A 261 10.83 -24.98 6.98
C PHE A 261 11.34 -23.81 7.83
N LEU A 262 11.68 -24.04 9.11
CA LEU A 262 12.21 -22.99 9.98
C LEU A 262 13.51 -22.36 9.44
N LEU A 263 14.40 -23.15 8.86
CA LEU A 263 15.66 -22.67 8.30
C LEU A 263 15.48 -21.95 6.97
N VAL A 264 14.51 -22.38 6.15
CA VAL A 264 14.20 -21.78 4.84
C VAL A 264 13.37 -20.49 5.01
N LEU A 265 12.59 -20.38 6.10
CA LEU A 265 11.70 -19.25 6.37
C LEU A 265 12.37 -17.89 6.22
N PRO A 266 13.49 -17.56 6.88
CA PRO A 266 14.14 -16.26 6.76
C PRO A 266 14.82 -16.02 5.41
N GLN A 267 15.12 -17.07 4.64
CA GLN A 267 15.91 -17.01 3.43
C GLN A 267 15.09 -17.00 2.14
N SER A 268 13.83 -17.40 2.20
CA SER A 268 12.92 -17.52 1.06
C SER A 268 11.81 -16.46 1.07
N LYS A 269 10.90 -16.55 0.11
CA LYS A 269 9.67 -15.73 0.11
C LYS A 269 8.77 -15.99 1.33
N LEU A 270 8.95 -17.11 2.05
CA LEU A 270 8.20 -17.40 3.28
C LEU A 270 8.47 -16.41 4.42
N ARG A 271 9.56 -15.64 4.36
CA ARG A 271 9.83 -14.61 5.39
C ARG A 271 8.66 -13.64 5.59
N HIS A 272 7.81 -13.46 4.54
CA HIS A 272 6.63 -12.62 4.63
C HIS A 272 5.66 -13.07 5.74
N ILE A 273 5.69 -14.33 6.16
CA ILE A 273 4.91 -14.85 7.30
C ILE A 273 5.19 -14.03 8.57
N ILE A 274 6.42 -13.55 8.72
CA ILE A 274 6.85 -12.70 9.86
C ILE A 274 6.91 -11.23 9.45
N THR A 275 7.57 -10.91 8.33
CA THR A 275 7.85 -9.51 7.96
C THR A 275 6.61 -8.75 7.54
N SER A 276 5.61 -9.39 6.90
CA SER A 276 4.39 -8.69 6.50
C SER A 276 3.51 -8.29 7.69
N PRO A 277 3.20 -9.15 8.68
CA PRO A 277 2.49 -8.73 9.89
C PRO A 277 3.22 -7.62 10.66
N VAL A 278 4.55 -7.72 10.77
CA VAL A 278 5.38 -6.66 11.38
C VAL A 278 5.25 -5.36 10.58
N ASN A 279 5.30 -5.43 9.25
CA ASN A 279 5.14 -4.27 8.39
C ASN A 279 3.76 -3.63 8.53
N MET A 280 2.69 -4.42 8.56
CA MET A 280 1.32 -3.93 8.77
C MET A 280 1.18 -3.22 10.13
N TYR A 281 1.72 -3.81 11.20
CA TYR A 281 1.72 -3.19 12.54
C TYR A 281 2.49 -1.86 12.58
N LEU A 282 3.56 -1.73 11.80
CA LEU A 282 4.41 -0.55 11.74
C LEU A 282 4.03 0.45 10.63
N SER A 283 3.01 0.13 9.81
CA SER A 283 2.61 1.00 8.68
C SER A 283 1.91 2.31 9.08
N PRO A 284 1.11 2.40 10.17
CA PRO A 284 0.49 3.66 10.53
C PRO A 284 1.52 4.76 10.79
N LYS A 285 1.22 5.96 10.34
CA LYS A 285 2.06 7.16 10.42
C LYS A 285 1.24 8.38 10.80
N GLU A 286 1.88 9.38 11.41
CA GLU A 286 1.22 10.61 11.86
C GLU A 286 0.79 11.51 10.69
N ARG A 287 1.60 11.55 9.63
CA ARG A 287 1.31 12.39 8.47
C ARG A 287 0.07 11.91 7.72
N ALA A 288 -0.65 12.86 7.17
CA ALA A 288 -1.82 12.58 6.33
C ALA A 288 -1.47 11.63 5.17
N LYS A 289 -2.45 10.81 4.74
CA LYS A 289 -2.29 9.82 3.67
C LYS A 289 -1.75 10.43 2.38
N GLY A 290 -2.17 11.67 2.05
CA GLY A 290 -1.76 12.41 0.86
C GLY A 290 -0.44 13.16 0.96
N ALA A 291 0.12 13.32 2.17
CA ALA A 291 1.35 14.08 2.37
C ALA A 291 2.60 13.30 1.98
N MET A 292 3.58 13.97 1.38
CA MET A 292 4.94 13.45 1.26
C MET A 292 5.67 13.46 2.60
N ARG A 293 6.74 12.68 2.70
CA ARG A 293 7.62 12.68 3.87
C ARG A 293 8.20 14.07 4.06
N ASP A 294 8.12 14.56 5.29
CA ASP A 294 8.77 15.79 5.72
C ASP A 294 10.30 15.59 5.75
N ILE A 295 11.02 16.55 5.21
CA ILE A 295 12.49 16.57 5.19
C ILE A 295 13.07 17.80 5.92
N GLY A 296 12.19 18.54 6.62
CA GLY A 296 12.56 19.78 7.29
C GLY A 296 12.53 20.99 6.36
N ASN A 297 12.78 22.16 6.95
CA ASN A 297 12.84 23.41 6.20
C ASN A 297 14.24 23.60 5.60
N LEU A 298 14.34 23.48 4.27
CA LEU A 298 15.60 23.63 3.54
C LEU A 298 16.09 25.10 3.52
N MET A 299 15.18 26.07 3.72
CA MET A 299 15.54 27.49 3.76
C MET A 299 16.27 27.88 5.05
N GLU A 300 16.12 27.09 6.10
CA GLU A 300 16.75 27.30 7.42
C GLU A 300 17.92 26.35 7.67
N ALA A 301 18.16 25.40 6.78
CA ALA A 301 19.20 24.39 6.95
C ALA A 301 20.60 24.99 6.75
N GLU A 302 21.47 24.91 7.75
CA GLU A 302 22.86 25.40 7.68
C GLU A 302 23.72 24.50 6.76
N ASP A 303 23.50 23.18 6.80
CA ASP A 303 24.22 22.17 6.00
C ASP A 303 23.25 21.19 5.36
N ILE A 304 23.23 21.12 4.03
CA ILE A 304 22.46 20.18 3.24
C ILE A 304 23.43 19.13 2.63
N GLU A 305 23.75 18.08 3.38
CA GLU A 305 24.64 17.05 2.86
C GLU A 305 23.98 16.22 1.75
N THR A 306 22.74 15.80 1.92
CA THR A 306 22.00 15.00 0.91
C THR A 306 20.49 15.14 1.08
N VAL A 307 19.80 15.46 -0.01
CA VAL A 307 18.34 15.47 -0.09
C VAL A 307 17.86 14.31 -0.96
N GLY A 308 16.87 13.56 -0.45
CA GLY A 308 16.33 12.41 -1.16
C GLY A 308 17.11 11.12 -0.93
N ALA A 309 16.96 10.16 -1.82
CA ALA A 309 17.55 8.83 -1.64
C ALA A 309 18.27 8.35 -2.91
N GLU A 310 19.59 8.23 -2.82
CA GLU A 310 20.46 7.55 -3.76
C GLU A 310 20.98 6.24 -3.14
N LEU A 311 21.53 6.34 -1.94
CA LEU A 311 22.14 5.21 -1.23
C LEU A 311 21.09 4.50 -0.37
N ILE A 312 21.30 3.23 -0.10
CA ILE A 312 20.46 2.45 0.81
C ILE A 312 20.32 3.15 2.18
N GLU A 313 21.35 3.82 2.64
CA GLU A 313 21.40 4.55 3.91
C GLU A 313 20.51 5.79 3.93
N ASN A 314 20.13 6.35 2.77
CA ASN A 314 19.24 7.51 2.66
C ASN A 314 17.76 7.14 2.85
N PHE A 315 17.39 5.87 2.61
CA PHE A 315 16.04 5.39 2.92
C PHE A 315 15.83 5.26 4.43
N THR A 316 14.60 5.40 4.89
CA THR A 316 14.28 5.15 6.30
C THR A 316 14.32 3.66 6.62
N TRP A 317 14.55 3.30 7.89
CA TRP A 317 14.51 1.90 8.33
C TRP A 317 13.19 1.21 7.96
N LYS A 318 12.08 1.94 7.95
CA LYS A 318 10.76 1.41 7.56
C LYS A 318 10.66 1.14 6.06
N GLN A 319 11.20 2.05 5.25
CA GLN A 319 11.28 1.83 3.81
C GLN A 319 12.13 0.60 3.46
N LEU A 320 13.19 0.33 4.24
CA LEU A 320 14.01 -0.88 4.07
C LEU A 320 13.31 -2.16 4.56
N LEU A 321 12.54 -2.10 5.65
CA LEU A 321 11.69 -3.22 6.10
C LEU A 321 10.65 -3.60 5.03
N ASP A 322 10.04 -2.62 4.34
CA ASP A 322 9.10 -2.84 3.25
C ASP A 322 9.63 -3.80 2.17
N LEU A 323 10.94 -3.74 1.88
CA LEU A 323 11.56 -4.56 0.85
C LEU A 323 11.50 -6.06 1.19
N ASP A 324 11.67 -6.40 2.46
CA ASP A 324 11.55 -7.77 2.95
C ASP A 324 10.10 -8.21 3.19
N ALA A 325 9.18 -7.27 3.39
CA ALA A 325 7.74 -7.54 3.51
C ALA A 325 7.08 -7.83 2.14
N CYS A 326 7.73 -7.46 1.03
CA CYS A 326 7.19 -7.65 -0.31
C CYS A 326 7.03 -9.14 -0.66
N THR A 327 5.79 -9.54 -0.98
CA THR A 327 5.43 -10.91 -1.37
C THR A 327 5.59 -11.18 -2.87
N VAL A 328 6.07 -10.22 -3.64
CA VAL A 328 6.26 -10.29 -5.11
C VAL A 328 4.95 -10.64 -5.86
N CYS A 329 3.81 -10.30 -5.31
CA CYS A 329 2.50 -10.70 -5.86
C CYS A 329 2.10 -9.94 -7.15
N GLY A 330 2.77 -8.83 -7.49
CA GLY A 330 2.55 -8.06 -8.71
C GLY A 330 1.22 -7.29 -8.80
N ARG A 331 0.48 -7.13 -7.69
CA ARG A 331 -0.76 -6.35 -7.71
C ARG A 331 -0.51 -4.87 -8.01
N CYS A 332 0.58 -4.31 -7.49
CA CYS A 332 1.00 -2.93 -7.79
C CYS A 332 1.32 -2.73 -9.28
N THR A 333 1.93 -3.72 -9.93
CA THR A 333 2.17 -3.74 -11.38
C THR A 333 0.86 -3.70 -12.17
N SER A 334 -0.12 -4.53 -11.78
CA SER A 334 -1.39 -4.68 -12.50
C SER A 334 -2.35 -3.49 -12.40
N VAL A 335 -2.06 -2.48 -11.57
CA VAL A 335 -2.86 -1.26 -11.43
C VAL A 335 -2.06 0.01 -11.75
N CYS A 336 -0.79 -0.13 -12.08
CA CYS A 336 0.07 1.01 -12.39
C CYS A 336 -0.24 1.57 -13.78
N PRO A 337 -0.67 2.85 -13.90
CA PRO A 337 -0.98 3.44 -15.20
C PRO A 337 0.22 3.43 -16.14
N ALA A 338 1.41 3.75 -15.64
CA ALA A 338 2.64 3.75 -16.45
C ALA A 338 2.96 2.34 -16.99
N ASN A 339 2.88 1.32 -16.14
CA ASN A 339 3.15 -0.07 -16.57
C ASN A 339 2.12 -0.56 -17.60
N LEU A 340 0.82 -0.32 -17.33
CA LEU A 340 -0.27 -0.76 -18.19
C LEU A 340 -0.27 -0.08 -19.58
N THR A 341 0.35 1.09 -19.67
CA THR A 341 0.52 1.81 -20.94
C THR A 341 1.89 1.61 -21.61
N GLY A 342 2.66 0.62 -21.14
CA GLY A 342 3.92 0.21 -21.79
C GLY A 342 5.14 1.08 -21.45
N LYS A 343 5.08 1.87 -20.37
CA LYS A 343 6.21 2.64 -19.87
C LYS A 343 7.14 1.77 -19.00
N PRO A 344 8.43 2.15 -18.81
CA PRO A 344 9.43 1.31 -18.15
C PRO A 344 9.16 1.07 -16.66
N LEU A 345 8.31 1.88 -16.00
CA LEU A 345 8.03 1.73 -14.58
C LEU A 345 7.21 0.47 -14.27
N ASP A 346 7.76 -0.41 -13.46
CA ASP A 346 7.03 -1.43 -12.70
C ASP A 346 7.23 -1.18 -11.20
N PRO A 347 6.19 -0.82 -10.44
CA PRO A 347 6.33 -0.52 -9.00
C PRO A 347 6.85 -1.70 -8.19
N ARG A 348 6.59 -2.95 -8.62
CA ARG A 348 7.16 -4.15 -8.00
C ARG A 348 8.66 -4.21 -8.23
N GLU A 349 9.13 -3.91 -9.45
CA GLU A 349 10.57 -3.92 -9.78
C GLU A 349 11.33 -2.87 -8.98
N ILE A 350 10.76 -1.70 -8.73
CA ILE A 350 11.39 -0.70 -7.85
C ILE A 350 11.70 -1.31 -6.48
N ILE A 351 10.72 -1.99 -5.85
CA ILE A 351 10.93 -2.64 -4.55
C ILE A 351 11.97 -3.76 -4.64
N LEU A 352 11.94 -4.57 -5.69
CA LEU A 352 12.88 -5.68 -5.86
C LEU A 352 14.30 -5.19 -6.13
N LYS A 353 14.47 -4.17 -6.97
CA LYS A 353 15.78 -3.58 -7.30
C LYS A 353 16.42 -2.92 -6.09
N VAL A 354 15.69 -2.10 -5.31
CA VAL A 354 16.19 -1.52 -4.05
C VAL A 354 16.54 -2.64 -3.06
N GLY A 355 15.69 -3.67 -2.92
CA GLY A 355 15.94 -4.82 -2.06
C GLY A 355 17.16 -5.63 -2.48
N GLN A 356 17.43 -5.72 -3.77
CA GLN A 356 18.61 -6.35 -4.32
C GLN A 356 19.88 -5.57 -3.93
N VAL A 357 19.91 -4.25 -4.15
CA VAL A 357 21.04 -3.39 -3.75
C VAL A 357 21.27 -3.49 -2.25
N MET A 358 20.20 -3.40 -1.42
CA MET A 358 20.30 -3.56 0.04
C MET A 358 20.95 -4.88 0.45
N SER A 359 20.58 -5.97 -0.21
CA SER A 359 21.11 -7.30 0.13
C SER A 359 22.51 -7.54 -0.39
N GLU A 360 22.86 -7.06 -1.59
CA GLU A 360 24.16 -7.24 -2.21
C GLU A 360 25.25 -6.41 -1.54
N THR A 361 24.89 -5.23 -0.99
CA THR A 361 25.81 -4.34 -0.27
C THR A 361 25.75 -4.51 1.26
N GLY A 362 24.81 -5.31 1.76
CA GLY A 362 24.61 -5.58 3.16
C GLY A 362 25.31 -6.85 3.65
N ASN A 363 24.64 -7.59 4.54
CA ASN A 363 25.19 -8.83 5.07
C ASN A 363 25.13 -9.95 4.03
N PRO A 364 26.27 -10.53 3.59
CA PRO A 364 26.31 -11.56 2.58
C PRO A 364 25.67 -12.90 2.99
N ALA A 365 25.42 -13.11 4.28
CA ALA A 365 24.72 -14.30 4.78
C ALA A 365 23.20 -14.26 4.51
N VAL A 366 22.68 -13.12 4.02
CA VAL A 366 21.28 -12.95 3.69
C VAL A 366 21.11 -13.00 2.19
N PRO A 367 20.61 -14.11 1.60
CA PRO A 367 20.45 -14.21 0.16
C PRO A 367 19.42 -13.21 -0.35
N THR A 368 19.67 -12.68 -1.54
CA THR A 368 18.72 -11.87 -2.29
C THR A 368 17.53 -12.72 -2.73
N THR A 369 16.36 -12.11 -2.87
CA THR A 369 15.20 -12.76 -3.51
C THR A 369 15.40 -13.04 -5.00
N VAL A 370 16.48 -12.50 -5.56
CA VAL A 370 16.88 -12.65 -6.97
C VAL A 370 18.34 -13.09 -6.98
N SER A 371 18.61 -14.30 -7.44
CA SER A 371 19.99 -14.73 -7.71
C SER A 371 20.56 -13.89 -8.87
N THR A 372 21.49 -13.01 -8.56
CA THR A 372 22.22 -12.23 -9.56
C THR A 372 23.52 -12.93 -9.88
N PRO A 373 23.90 -13.10 -11.16
CA PRO A 373 25.23 -13.54 -11.53
C PRO A 373 26.31 -12.66 -10.88
N ILE A 374 27.46 -13.24 -10.53
CA ILE A 374 28.54 -12.56 -9.78
C ILE A 374 29.05 -11.31 -10.52
N ASP A 375 29.10 -11.38 -11.83
CA ASP A 375 29.53 -10.31 -12.74
C ASP A 375 28.51 -9.14 -12.83
N LEU A 376 27.28 -9.34 -12.38
CA LEU A 376 26.23 -8.33 -12.33
C LEU A 376 25.96 -7.80 -10.91
N LYS A 377 26.84 -8.11 -9.93
CA LYS A 377 26.70 -7.53 -8.58
C LYS A 377 26.92 -6.02 -8.61
N VAL A 378 26.17 -5.32 -7.76
CA VAL A 378 26.34 -3.87 -7.59
C VAL A 378 27.69 -3.55 -6.93
N LYS A 379 28.28 -2.42 -7.32
CA LYS A 379 29.59 -1.97 -6.82
C LYS A 379 29.47 -1.03 -5.63
N SER A 380 28.33 -0.37 -5.51
CA SER A 380 28.05 0.60 -4.46
C SER A 380 26.67 0.39 -3.85
N SER A 381 26.33 1.14 -2.79
CA SER A 381 24.96 1.15 -2.21
C SER A 381 23.99 2.05 -2.97
N SER A 382 24.38 2.61 -4.12
CA SER A 382 23.51 3.41 -4.98
C SER A 382 22.44 2.55 -5.65
N VAL A 383 21.18 2.95 -5.52
CA VAL A 383 20.04 2.28 -6.16
C VAL A 383 20.01 2.51 -7.66
N PHE A 384 20.69 3.54 -8.15
CA PHE A 384 20.79 3.88 -9.58
C PHE A 384 21.70 2.92 -10.37
N GLU A 385 22.39 2.01 -9.70
CA GLU A 385 23.00 0.86 -10.39
C GLU A 385 21.96 -0.13 -10.95
N ARG A 386 20.69 -0.05 -10.50
CA ARG A 386 19.61 -0.95 -10.89
C ARG A 386 18.36 -0.23 -11.41
N ILE A 387 18.14 1.02 -10.99
CA ILE A 387 16.98 1.81 -11.33
C ILE A 387 17.40 2.94 -12.26
N THR A 388 16.71 3.10 -13.38
CA THR A 388 16.98 4.20 -14.30
C THR A 388 16.09 5.41 -13.97
N PRO A 389 16.56 6.64 -14.27
CA PRO A 389 15.73 7.84 -14.10
C PRO A 389 14.39 7.76 -14.85
N GLU A 390 14.36 7.17 -16.05
CA GLU A 390 13.15 7.03 -16.86
C GLU A 390 12.08 6.20 -16.15
N GLU A 391 12.46 5.16 -15.40
CA GLU A 391 11.51 4.39 -14.58
C GLU A 391 10.82 5.30 -13.56
N LEU A 392 11.58 6.19 -12.92
CA LEU A 392 11.06 7.10 -11.91
C LEU A 392 10.21 8.22 -12.51
N TRP A 393 10.67 8.82 -13.63
CA TRP A 393 9.93 9.91 -14.30
C TRP A 393 8.63 9.45 -14.95
N ALA A 394 8.46 8.16 -15.22
CA ALA A 394 7.18 7.60 -15.70
C ALA A 394 6.08 7.57 -14.62
N CYS A 395 6.39 7.78 -13.34
CA CYS A 395 5.41 7.72 -12.24
C CYS A 395 4.50 8.95 -12.23
N THR A 396 3.18 8.72 -12.24
CA THR A 396 2.14 9.76 -12.13
C THR A 396 1.78 10.12 -10.68
N SER A 397 2.50 9.64 -9.68
CA SER A 397 2.23 9.81 -8.24
C SER A 397 0.79 9.50 -7.78
N CYS A 398 0.06 8.71 -8.54
CA CYS A 398 -1.38 8.45 -8.33
C CYS A 398 -1.71 7.54 -7.13
N LYS A 399 -0.72 6.98 -6.44
CA LYS A 399 -0.85 6.12 -5.24
C LYS A 399 -1.61 4.80 -5.44
N ALA A 400 -1.90 4.38 -6.67
CA ALA A 400 -2.60 3.11 -6.94
C ALA A 400 -1.82 1.89 -6.44
N CYS A 401 -0.49 1.92 -6.53
CA CYS A 401 0.40 0.85 -6.06
C CYS A 401 0.37 0.66 -4.54
N ASP A 402 0.32 1.75 -3.76
CA ASP A 402 0.21 1.71 -2.30
C ASP A 402 -1.17 1.21 -1.87
N GLU A 403 -2.25 1.75 -2.49
CA GLU A 403 -3.64 1.43 -2.18
C GLU A 403 -3.98 -0.06 -2.37
N ILE A 404 -3.38 -0.69 -3.37
CA ILE A 404 -3.64 -2.10 -3.69
C ILE A 404 -2.72 -3.07 -2.94
N CYS A 405 -1.70 -2.58 -2.23
CA CYS A 405 -0.71 -3.42 -1.59
C CYS A 405 -1.29 -4.16 -0.38
N PRO A 406 -1.33 -5.51 -0.38
CA PRO A 406 -1.94 -6.27 0.71
C PRO A 406 -1.12 -6.25 2.01
N VAL A 407 0.10 -5.73 1.97
CA VAL A 407 1.02 -5.71 3.11
C VAL A 407 1.54 -4.29 3.42
N ASN A 408 0.83 -3.27 2.95
CA ASN A 408 1.04 -1.84 3.26
C ASN A 408 2.46 -1.33 2.97
N ILE A 409 3.02 -1.68 1.80
CA ILE A 409 4.31 -1.17 1.34
C ILE A 409 4.12 0.26 0.82
N GLU A 410 4.97 1.19 1.25
CA GLU A 410 5.01 2.59 0.83
C GLU A 410 5.88 2.74 -0.43
N ILE A 411 5.34 2.37 -1.59
CA ILE A 411 6.11 2.33 -2.85
C ILE A 411 6.33 3.74 -3.37
N LEU A 412 5.28 4.56 -3.36
CA LEU A 412 5.32 5.93 -3.85
C LEU A 412 6.35 6.79 -3.10
N ASP A 413 6.44 6.65 -1.79
CA ASP A 413 7.40 7.41 -0.97
C ASP A 413 8.84 7.16 -1.42
N LYS A 414 9.19 5.92 -1.76
CA LYS A 414 10.53 5.58 -2.27
C LYS A 414 10.82 6.23 -3.62
N ILE A 415 9.83 6.23 -4.53
CA ILE A 415 9.95 6.86 -5.85
C ILE A 415 10.15 8.37 -5.68
N LEU A 416 9.39 9.02 -4.79
CA LEU A 416 9.48 10.45 -4.57
C LEU A 416 10.79 10.83 -3.86
N ASP A 417 11.30 10.03 -2.94
CA ASP A 417 12.59 10.27 -2.31
C ASP A 417 13.75 10.12 -3.34
N MET A 418 13.68 9.16 -4.25
CA MET A 418 14.66 9.05 -5.35
C MET A 418 14.57 10.23 -6.33
N ARG A 419 13.36 10.72 -6.63
CA ARG A 419 13.19 11.94 -7.45
C ARG A 419 13.77 13.18 -6.79
N ARG A 420 13.67 13.30 -5.45
CA ARG A 420 14.32 14.39 -4.70
C ARG A 420 15.83 14.41 -4.95
N TYR A 421 16.46 13.23 -4.89
CA TYR A 421 17.88 13.13 -5.20
C TYR A 421 18.19 13.53 -6.65
N LEU A 422 17.44 12.96 -7.61
CA LEU A 422 17.64 13.27 -9.03
C LEU A 422 17.48 14.79 -9.32
N ALA A 423 16.47 15.42 -8.76
CA ALA A 423 16.17 16.83 -9.03
C ALA A 423 17.17 17.78 -8.36
N LEU A 424 17.51 17.55 -7.08
CA LEU A 424 18.27 18.51 -6.28
C LEU A 424 19.77 18.21 -6.21
N MET A 425 20.16 16.92 -6.23
CA MET A 425 21.56 16.53 -6.07
C MET A 425 22.23 16.19 -7.41
N ALA A 426 21.52 15.46 -8.27
CA ALA A 426 22.04 15.03 -9.56
C ALA A 426 21.72 15.97 -10.72
N SER A 427 20.74 16.87 -10.57
CA SER A 427 20.20 17.72 -11.65
C SER A 427 19.80 16.91 -12.89
N ASP A 428 19.31 15.67 -12.68
CA ASP A 428 18.92 14.73 -13.73
C ASP A 428 17.40 14.62 -13.82
N PHE A 429 16.82 15.49 -14.64
CA PHE A 429 15.37 15.57 -14.90
C PHE A 429 15.10 15.97 -16.35
N PRO A 430 13.90 15.63 -16.90
CA PRO A 430 13.50 16.03 -18.25
C PRO A 430 13.59 17.56 -18.47
N SER A 431 14.06 17.98 -19.64
CA SER A 431 14.30 19.39 -19.97
C SER A 431 13.03 20.25 -19.90
N GLU A 432 11.89 19.67 -20.24
CA GLU A 432 10.56 20.31 -20.19
C GLU A 432 10.18 20.66 -18.75
N LEU A 433 10.55 19.78 -17.81
CA LEU A 433 10.32 20.02 -16.39
C LEU A 433 11.18 21.17 -15.87
N GLY A 434 12.41 21.32 -16.40
CA GLY A 434 13.28 22.46 -16.11
C GLY A 434 12.63 23.80 -16.48
N LYS A 435 11.91 23.86 -17.61
CA LYS A 435 11.15 25.07 -18.01
C LYS A 435 10.06 25.39 -16.99
N ALA A 436 9.34 24.37 -16.50
CA ALA A 436 8.31 24.58 -15.48
C ALA A 436 8.91 25.05 -14.14
N TYR A 437 10.09 24.57 -13.74
CA TYR A 437 10.78 25.08 -12.54
C TYR A 437 11.14 26.55 -12.68
N VAL A 438 11.79 26.91 -13.80
CA VAL A 438 12.14 28.32 -14.09
C VAL A 438 10.90 29.21 -14.10
N ALA A 439 9.79 28.77 -14.66
CA ALA A 439 8.53 29.50 -14.66
C ALA A 439 7.96 29.68 -13.24
N MET A 440 8.02 28.63 -12.40
CA MET A 440 7.60 28.72 -11.00
C MET A 440 8.47 29.65 -10.16
N GLU A 441 9.79 29.67 -10.39
CA GLU A 441 10.72 30.55 -9.70
C GLU A 441 10.52 32.03 -10.11
N ASN A 442 10.39 32.31 -11.41
CA ASN A 442 10.38 33.67 -11.93
C ASN A 442 8.97 34.30 -11.99
N SER A 443 7.94 33.48 -12.26
CA SER A 443 6.56 33.95 -12.45
C SER A 443 5.61 33.42 -11.38
N SER A 444 6.12 32.67 -10.40
CA SER A 444 5.35 32.07 -9.32
C SER A 444 4.22 31.11 -9.78
N ASN A 445 4.30 30.65 -11.03
CA ASN A 445 3.38 29.64 -11.58
C ASN A 445 4.03 28.86 -12.74
N PRO A 446 3.64 27.58 -12.95
CA PRO A 446 4.27 26.74 -13.96
C PRO A 446 3.91 27.08 -15.42
N TRP A 447 2.93 27.97 -15.65
CA TRP A 447 2.60 28.51 -17.00
C TRP A 447 3.53 29.63 -17.44
N GLY A 448 4.26 30.25 -16.51
CA GLY A 448 5.06 31.43 -16.80
C GLY A 448 4.23 32.68 -17.07
N ALA A 449 2.94 32.67 -16.70
CA ALA A 449 2.04 33.81 -16.89
C ALA A 449 2.30 34.91 -15.87
N SER A 450 1.94 36.16 -16.24
CA SER A 450 2.05 37.31 -15.32
C SER A 450 1.09 37.15 -14.14
N GLN A 451 1.55 37.49 -12.94
CA GLN A 451 0.70 37.51 -11.75
C GLN A 451 -0.40 38.58 -11.83
N GLU A 452 -0.21 39.62 -12.58
CA GLU A 452 -1.24 40.64 -12.82
C GLU A 452 -2.44 40.10 -13.59
N ASP A 453 -2.21 39.08 -14.43
CA ASP A 453 -3.25 38.42 -15.21
C ASP A 453 -4.09 37.42 -14.40
N ARG A 454 -3.72 37.16 -13.14
CA ARG A 454 -4.39 36.17 -12.30
C ARG A 454 -5.87 36.44 -12.03
N MET A 455 -6.32 37.70 -12.20
CA MET A 455 -7.71 38.10 -12.02
C MET A 455 -8.53 38.15 -13.32
N LYS A 456 -7.92 37.97 -14.50
CA LYS A 456 -8.63 38.02 -15.80
C LYS A 456 -9.84 37.08 -15.90
N TRP A 457 -9.81 35.97 -15.18
CA TRP A 457 -10.93 35.02 -15.13
C TRP A 457 -12.22 35.69 -14.63
N SER A 458 -12.17 36.73 -13.81
CA SER A 458 -13.32 37.41 -13.22
C SER A 458 -13.91 38.56 -14.09
N GLU A 459 -13.24 38.99 -15.17
CA GLU A 459 -13.65 40.12 -15.98
C GLU A 459 -15.02 39.95 -16.67
N ASP A 460 -15.40 38.71 -17.00
CA ASP A 460 -16.69 38.40 -17.64
C ASP A 460 -17.81 38.01 -16.64
N LEU A 461 -17.59 38.18 -15.34
CA LEU A 461 -18.65 37.98 -14.33
C LEU A 461 -19.55 39.24 -14.23
N ASP A 462 -20.83 39.04 -13.94
CA ASP A 462 -21.81 40.11 -13.71
C ASP A 462 -21.75 40.70 -12.30
N PHE A 463 -20.73 40.34 -11.53
CA PHE A 463 -20.47 40.79 -10.18
C PHE A 463 -18.97 40.93 -9.90
N GLU A 464 -18.64 41.79 -8.95
CA GLU A 464 -17.28 42.00 -8.48
C GLU A 464 -16.87 40.88 -7.50
N VAL A 465 -15.69 40.31 -7.69
CA VAL A 465 -15.11 39.31 -6.78
C VAL A 465 -14.25 40.03 -5.74
N PRO A 466 -14.57 39.88 -4.44
CA PRO A 466 -13.82 40.59 -3.40
C PRO A 466 -12.38 40.08 -3.28
N LEU A 467 -11.43 40.99 -3.21
CA LEU A 467 -10.04 40.68 -2.83
C LEU A 467 -9.93 40.66 -1.30
N LEU A 468 -9.28 39.61 -0.75
CA LEU A 468 -9.02 39.51 0.68
C LEU A 468 -7.92 40.53 1.09
N ASP A 469 -8.26 41.39 2.04
CA ASP A 469 -7.34 42.38 2.60
C ASP A 469 -7.58 42.57 4.13
N GLU A 470 -6.78 43.42 4.75
CA GLU A 470 -6.89 43.73 6.19
C GLU A 470 -8.23 44.39 6.59
N LYS A 471 -8.99 44.95 5.64
CA LYS A 471 -10.23 45.65 5.95
C LYS A 471 -11.43 44.74 5.96
N ASN A 472 -11.42 43.66 5.15
CA ASN A 472 -12.57 42.76 4.99
C ASN A 472 -12.34 41.35 5.58
N LYS A 473 -11.16 41.05 6.11
CA LYS A 473 -10.82 39.70 6.58
C LYS A 473 -11.77 39.14 7.66
N GLU A 474 -12.35 39.97 8.49
CA GLU A 474 -13.30 39.57 9.54
C GLU A 474 -14.71 39.25 9.00
N GLU A 475 -15.04 39.70 7.76
CA GLU A 475 -16.34 39.50 7.13
C GLU A 475 -16.36 38.30 6.18
N ILE A 476 -15.19 37.72 5.92
CA ILE A 476 -14.99 36.62 4.95
C ILE A 476 -14.88 35.29 5.66
N ASP A 477 -15.79 34.38 5.33
CA ASP A 477 -15.76 33.01 5.86
C ASP A 477 -14.73 32.11 5.19
N TYR A 478 -14.55 32.30 3.87
CA TYR A 478 -13.70 31.42 3.07
C TYR A 478 -12.75 32.20 2.17
N LEU A 479 -11.49 31.78 2.14
CA LEU A 479 -10.60 32.09 1.02
C LEU A 479 -10.91 31.14 -0.14
N TYR A 480 -11.34 31.64 -1.28
CA TYR A 480 -11.43 30.84 -2.50
C TYR A 480 -10.08 30.84 -3.21
N TRP A 481 -9.37 29.73 -3.08
CA TRP A 481 -8.08 29.45 -3.71
C TRP A 481 -8.30 29.04 -5.16
N ILE A 482 -7.97 29.89 -6.11
CA ILE A 482 -8.21 29.68 -7.55
C ILE A 482 -7.27 28.63 -8.13
N GLY A 483 -6.00 28.66 -7.74
CA GLY A 483 -4.93 27.85 -8.32
C GLY A 483 -4.55 28.32 -9.73
N CYS A 484 -3.35 27.92 -10.15
CA CYS A 484 -2.80 28.39 -11.43
C CYS A 484 -3.61 27.93 -12.65
N ALA A 485 -4.09 26.67 -12.64
CA ALA A 485 -4.93 26.17 -13.74
C ALA A 485 -6.25 26.93 -13.86
N GLY A 486 -6.91 27.25 -12.73
CA GLY A 486 -8.14 28.01 -12.71
C GLY A 486 -7.98 29.46 -13.16
N ALA A 487 -6.77 30.01 -13.00
CA ALA A 487 -6.47 31.40 -13.39
C ALA A 487 -6.01 31.57 -14.84
N PHE A 488 -5.23 30.59 -15.37
CA PHE A 488 -4.46 30.76 -16.61
C PHE A 488 -4.79 29.76 -17.72
N ASP A 489 -5.52 28.68 -17.46
CA ASP A 489 -5.92 27.73 -18.49
C ASP A 489 -7.34 28.02 -18.99
N ASP A 490 -7.48 28.28 -20.29
CA ASP A 490 -8.73 28.71 -20.92
C ASP A 490 -9.89 27.73 -20.70
N ARG A 491 -9.62 26.43 -20.53
CA ARG A 491 -10.64 25.38 -20.25
C ARG A 491 -11.11 25.43 -18.81
N ASN A 492 -10.23 25.86 -17.89
CA ASN A 492 -10.51 25.88 -16.45
C ASN A 492 -11.02 27.25 -15.97
N VAL A 493 -10.81 28.34 -16.70
CA VAL A 493 -11.41 29.65 -16.40
C VAL A 493 -12.95 29.57 -16.27
N PRO A 494 -13.69 28.90 -17.18
CA PRO A 494 -15.14 28.71 -17.01
C PRO A 494 -15.51 27.95 -15.73
N VAL A 495 -14.70 26.98 -15.29
CA VAL A 495 -14.90 26.25 -14.03
C VAL A 495 -14.79 27.20 -12.84
N THR A 496 -13.75 28.05 -12.83
CA THR A 496 -13.53 29.06 -11.79
C THR A 496 -14.73 30.01 -11.68
N ARG A 497 -15.22 30.48 -12.83
CA ARG A 497 -16.43 31.34 -12.90
C ARG A 497 -17.67 30.62 -12.38
N ALA A 498 -17.87 29.35 -12.76
CA ALA A 498 -18.99 28.55 -12.29
C ALA A 498 -18.99 28.37 -10.77
N VAL A 499 -17.83 28.03 -10.18
CA VAL A 499 -17.70 27.92 -8.73
C VAL A 499 -17.99 29.26 -8.04
N ALA A 500 -17.40 30.35 -8.51
CA ALA A 500 -17.65 31.70 -7.96
C ALA A 500 -19.14 32.09 -8.03
N THR A 501 -19.81 31.81 -9.15
CA THR A 501 -21.24 32.06 -9.35
C THR A 501 -22.10 31.21 -8.40
N LEU A 502 -21.80 29.92 -8.23
CA LEU A 502 -22.51 29.03 -7.33
C LEU A 502 -22.36 29.46 -5.86
N LEU A 503 -21.14 29.84 -5.45
CA LEU A 503 -20.89 30.36 -4.10
C LEU A 503 -21.69 31.64 -3.84
N ARG A 504 -21.71 32.58 -4.80
CA ARG A 504 -22.51 33.80 -4.69
C ARG A 504 -24.00 33.51 -4.59
N ARG A 505 -24.54 32.62 -5.45
CA ARG A 505 -25.97 32.25 -5.41
C ARG A 505 -26.36 31.59 -4.10
N ALA A 506 -25.46 30.85 -3.49
CA ALA A 506 -25.66 30.22 -2.19
C ALA A 506 -25.43 31.18 -1.00
N ASN A 507 -25.14 32.46 -1.25
CA ASN A 507 -24.80 33.47 -0.23
C ASN A 507 -23.62 33.06 0.65
N VAL A 508 -22.63 32.35 0.11
CA VAL A 508 -21.36 32.04 0.79
C VAL A 508 -20.48 33.26 0.78
N SER A 509 -20.00 33.69 1.96
CA SER A 509 -19.04 34.80 2.08
C SER A 509 -17.64 34.32 1.72
N TYR A 510 -17.08 34.78 0.60
CA TYR A 510 -15.74 34.42 0.14
C TYR A 510 -14.98 35.61 -0.47
N ALA A 511 -13.66 35.51 -0.45
CA ALA A 511 -12.78 36.40 -1.17
C ALA A 511 -11.60 35.65 -1.80
N VAL A 512 -10.86 36.24 -2.69
CA VAL A 512 -9.68 35.70 -3.36
C VAL A 512 -8.42 36.51 -3.04
N LEU A 513 -7.23 35.90 -3.11
CA LEU A 513 -5.96 36.60 -2.92
C LEU A 513 -5.55 37.45 -4.13
N GLY A 514 -6.09 37.16 -5.31
CA GLY A 514 -5.72 37.85 -6.56
C GLY A 514 -4.23 37.70 -6.85
N PRO A 515 -3.51 38.78 -7.23
CA PRO A 515 -2.08 38.72 -7.55
C PRO A 515 -1.16 38.26 -6.39
N LYS A 516 -1.65 38.22 -5.15
CA LYS A 516 -0.89 37.71 -3.99
C LYS A 516 -0.84 36.19 -3.94
N GLU A 517 -1.76 35.50 -4.63
CA GLU A 517 -1.77 34.04 -4.71
C GLU A 517 -0.66 33.54 -5.62
N VAL A 518 0.26 32.73 -5.13
CA VAL A 518 1.27 32.04 -5.95
C VAL A 518 0.98 30.54 -6.05
N CYS A 519 1.65 29.82 -6.94
CA CYS A 519 1.48 28.36 -7.05
C CYS A 519 1.68 27.67 -5.69
N THR A 520 0.87 26.64 -5.39
CA THR A 520 1.08 25.85 -4.17
C THR A 520 2.39 25.07 -4.15
N GLY A 521 3.10 24.97 -5.29
CA GLY A 521 4.33 24.20 -5.42
C GLY A 521 4.14 22.69 -5.60
N ASP A 522 2.90 22.18 -5.75
CA ASP A 522 2.63 20.73 -5.87
C ASP A 522 3.49 20.08 -6.95
N SER A 523 3.54 20.66 -8.16
CA SER A 523 4.31 20.07 -9.27
C SER A 523 5.81 19.97 -8.95
N ALA A 524 6.40 21.00 -8.33
CA ALA A 524 7.79 20.98 -7.90
C ALA A 524 8.03 19.88 -6.85
N ARG A 525 7.14 19.77 -5.86
CA ARG A 525 7.25 18.77 -4.80
C ARG A 525 7.14 17.35 -5.34
N ARG A 526 6.19 17.06 -6.25
CA ARG A 526 5.99 15.71 -6.84
C ARG A 526 7.13 15.30 -7.76
N THR A 527 7.88 16.25 -8.25
CA THR A 527 9.06 16.01 -9.09
C THR A 527 10.38 16.09 -8.31
N GLY A 528 10.32 16.33 -6.99
CA GLY A 528 11.47 16.31 -6.11
C GLY A 528 12.17 17.64 -5.90
N ASN A 529 11.76 18.72 -6.58
CA ASN A 529 12.32 20.05 -6.35
C ASN A 529 11.69 20.69 -5.09
N GLU A 530 12.15 20.22 -3.93
CA GLU A 530 11.67 20.70 -2.63
C GLU A 530 12.03 22.17 -2.38
N PHE A 531 13.10 22.68 -2.98
CA PHE A 531 13.50 24.06 -2.82
C PHE A 531 12.44 25.03 -3.39
N VAL A 532 12.07 24.84 -4.67
CA VAL A 532 11.01 25.62 -5.31
C VAL A 532 9.66 25.42 -4.59
N PHE A 533 9.36 24.21 -4.17
CA PHE A 533 8.15 23.95 -3.40
C PHE A 533 8.11 24.76 -2.10
N GLN A 534 9.17 24.70 -1.29
CA GLN A 534 9.18 25.38 0.02
C GLN A 534 9.18 26.90 -0.12
N GLN A 535 9.89 27.44 -1.10
CA GLN A 535 9.87 28.88 -1.40
C GLN A 535 8.43 29.37 -1.66
N LEU A 536 7.70 28.72 -2.56
CA LEU A 536 6.32 29.08 -2.89
C LEU A 536 5.36 28.83 -1.73
N ALA A 537 5.53 27.72 -1.03
CA ALA A 537 4.68 27.34 0.10
C ALA A 537 4.81 28.34 1.27
N ILE A 538 6.03 28.72 1.64
CA ILE A 538 6.30 29.68 2.71
C ILE A 538 5.66 31.03 2.38
N GLN A 539 5.85 31.54 1.14
CA GLN A 539 5.23 32.80 0.69
C GLN A 539 3.69 32.76 0.84
N ASN A 540 3.04 31.66 0.42
CA ASN A 540 1.60 31.51 0.57
C ASN A 540 1.18 31.43 2.04
N ILE A 541 1.90 30.64 2.85
CA ILE A 541 1.61 30.48 4.29
C ILE A 541 1.71 31.80 5.01
N GLU A 542 2.76 32.59 4.76
CA GLU A 542 2.92 33.92 5.34
C GLU A 542 1.79 34.85 4.91
N THR A 543 1.44 34.88 3.63
CA THR A 543 0.32 35.70 3.11
C THR A 543 -0.99 35.34 3.79
N MET A 544 -1.31 34.04 3.87
CA MET A 544 -2.55 33.56 4.46
C MET A 544 -2.61 33.76 5.99
N ASN A 545 -1.48 33.54 6.68
CA ASN A 545 -1.39 33.78 8.13
C ASN A 545 -1.53 35.26 8.48
N ASN A 546 -0.91 36.16 7.72
CA ASN A 546 -1.02 37.63 7.91
C ASN A 546 -2.46 38.14 7.71
N LEU A 547 -3.22 37.47 6.83
CA LEU A 547 -4.63 37.78 6.57
C LEU A 547 -5.61 36.97 7.43
N ASP A 548 -5.13 36.28 8.47
CA ASP A 548 -5.93 35.45 9.41
C ASP A 548 -6.83 34.41 8.73
N VAL A 549 -6.43 33.90 7.55
CA VAL A 549 -7.20 32.87 6.83
C VAL A 549 -7.37 31.62 7.70
N LYS A 550 -8.62 31.16 7.84
CA LYS A 550 -8.95 29.92 8.58
C LYS A 550 -9.43 28.82 7.65
N LYS A 551 -10.30 29.17 6.68
CA LYS A 551 -10.97 28.23 5.80
C LYS A 551 -10.65 28.52 4.35
N VAL A 552 -10.38 27.45 3.59
CA VAL A 552 -10.00 27.55 2.17
C VAL A 552 -10.89 26.64 1.34
N ILE A 553 -11.48 27.19 0.27
CA ILE A 553 -12.14 26.40 -0.77
C ILE A 553 -11.18 26.31 -1.95
N THR A 554 -11.08 25.16 -2.58
CA THR A 554 -10.32 25.03 -3.84
C THR A 554 -10.97 24.02 -4.78
N GLN A 555 -10.89 24.28 -6.08
CA GLN A 555 -11.38 23.39 -7.14
C GLN A 555 -10.32 22.38 -7.61
N CYS A 556 -9.06 22.54 -7.18
CA CYS A 556 -7.97 21.70 -7.59
C CYS A 556 -7.58 20.70 -6.48
N PRO A 557 -7.75 19.39 -6.67
CA PRO A 557 -7.33 18.37 -5.69
C PRO A 557 -5.83 18.39 -5.37
N HIS A 558 -4.99 18.87 -6.29
CA HIS A 558 -3.56 19.04 -6.04
C HIS A 558 -3.32 20.18 -5.05
N CYS A 559 -3.94 21.36 -5.26
CA CYS A 559 -3.89 22.47 -4.31
C CYS A 559 -4.52 22.07 -2.97
N PHE A 560 -5.67 21.40 -3.00
CA PHE A 560 -6.34 20.87 -1.82
C PHE A 560 -5.39 19.99 -0.98
N ASN A 561 -4.74 19.00 -1.63
CA ASN A 561 -3.82 18.10 -0.95
C ASN A 561 -2.61 18.84 -0.36
N THR A 562 -2.04 19.79 -1.12
CA THR A 562 -0.85 20.51 -0.70
C THR A 562 -1.14 21.44 0.47
N ILE A 563 -2.19 22.26 0.38
CA ILE A 563 -2.55 23.21 1.45
C ILE A 563 -2.98 22.46 2.70
N LYS A 564 -3.85 21.43 2.57
CA LYS A 564 -4.39 20.69 3.70
C LYS A 564 -3.35 19.81 4.40
N ASN A 565 -2.55 19.06 3.62
CA ASN A 565 -1.76 17.95 4.15
C ASN A 565 -0.26 18.28 4.26
N GLU A 566 0.25 19.24 3.52
CA GLU A 566 1.69 19.49 3.41
C GLU A 566 2.12 20.86 3.93
N TYR A 567 1.31 21.90 3.81
CA TYR A 567 1.59 23.20 4.44
C TYR A 567 1.75 23.12 5.97
N PRO A 568 1.05 22.21 6.69
CA PRO A 568 1.31 22.02 8.12
C PRO A 568 2.76 21.66 8.48
N GLN A 569 3.52 21.05 7.55
CA GLN A 569 4.95 20.76 7.73
C GLN A 569 5.81 22.03 7.78
N LEU A 570 5.28 23.15 7.25
CA LEU A 570 5.94 24.47 7.19
C LEU A 570 5.19 25.54 8.00
N GLY A 571 4.29 25.13 8.91
CA GLY A 571 3.56 26.03 9.83
C GLY A 571 2.22 26.57 9.32
N GLY A 572 1.76 26.18 8.12
CA GLY A 572 0.48 26.61 7.55
C GLY A 572 -0.67 25.63 7.90
N ASN A 573 -1.50 25.98 8.87
CA ASN A 573 -2.60 25.15 9.33
C ASN A 573 -3.95 25.76 8.96
N PHE A 574 -4.59 25.25 7.90
CA PHE A 574 -5.84 25.76 7.36
C PHE A 574 -6.88 24.64 7.27
N GLU A 575 -8.14 24.95 7.50
CA GLU A 575 -9.27 24.09 7.18
C GLU A 575 -9.54 24.18 5.68
N VAL A 576 -9.30 23.09 4.94
CA VAL A 576 -9.43 23.08 3.48
C VAL A 576 -10.55 22.18 3.06
N ILE A 577 -11.48 22.70 2.25
CA ILE A 577 -12.58 22.00 1.65
C ILE A 577 -12.47 22.02 0.12
N HIS A 578 -12.71 20.89 -0.53
CA HIS A 578 -12.77 20.84 -1.98
C HIS A 578 -14.13 21.37 -2.47
N HIS A 579 -14.14 22.09 -3.60
CA HIS A 579 -15.38 22.69 -4.12
C HIS A 579 -16.53 21.68 -4.23
N SER A 580 -16.25 20.45 -4.65
CA SER A 580 -17.28 19.41 -4.75
C SER A 580 -17.91 19.04 -3.40
N GLN A 581 -17.15 19.08 -2.29
CA GLN A 581 -17.68 18.82 -0.96
C GLN A 581 -18.63 19.95 -0.53
N LEU A 582 -18.16 21.20 -0.68
CA LEU A 582 -18.98 22.37 -0.30
C LEU A 582 -20.24 22.45 -1.17
N LEU A 583 -20.13 22.25 -2.48
CA LEU A 583 -21.30 22.27 -3.37
C LEU A 583 -22.30 21.17 -3.02
N THR A 584 -21.83 19.97 -2.65
CA THR A 584 -22.69 18.90 -2.14
C THR A 584 -23.45 19.36 -0.88
N GLU A 585 -22.77 19.95 0.09
CA GLU A 585 -23.38 20.46 1.33
C GLU A 585 -24.41 21.55 1.03
N LEU A 586 -24.13 22.46 0.10
CA LEU A 586 -25.04 23.54 -0.30
C LEU A 586 -26.30 23.01 -1.03
N VAL A 587 -26.16 21.98 -1.85
CA VAL A 587 -27.30 21.30 -2.50
C VAL A 587 -28.14 20.58 -1.46
N GLN A 588 -27.52 19.79 -0.58
CA GLN A 588 -28.23 19.02 0.45
C GLN A 588 -28.94 19.90 1.47
N SER A 589 -28.40 21.07 1.78
CA SER A 589 -29.00 22.05 2.69
C SER A 589 -30.06 22.96 2.01
N GLY A 590 -30.25 22.84 0.69
CA GLY A 590 -31.23 23.63 -0.06
C GLY A 590 -30.78 25.08 -0.36
N HIS A 591 -29.50 25.43 -0.13
CA HIS A 591 -28.97 26.75 -0.52
C HIS A 591 -28.74 26.84 -2.03
N ILE A 592 -28.61 25.68 -2.69
CA ILE A 592 -28.60 25.54 -4.14
C ILE A 592 -29.73 24.62 -4.54
N GLU A 593 -30.75 25.17 -5.24
CA GLU A 593 -31.86 24.39 -5.77
C GLU A 593 -31.49 23.81 -7.13
N VAL A 594 -31.52 22.49 -7.23
CA VAL A 594 -31.18 21.75 -8.43
C VAL A 594 -32.43 21.41 -9.23
N GLY A 595 -32.35 21.56 -10.53
CA GLY A 595 -33.43 21.27 -11.47
C GLY A 595 -33.33 19.89 -12.08
N THR A 596 -34.01 19.76 -13.22
CA THR A 596 -34.00 18.54 -14.05
C THR A 596 -33.34 18.89 -15.39
N SER A 597 -32.49 18.01 -15.90
CA SER A 597 -31.91 18.16 -17.24
C SER A 597 -33.00 18.15 -18.31
N ASP A 598 -32.89 19.03 -19.29
CA ASP A 598 -33.87 19.18 -20.38
C ASP A 598 -34.03 17.89 -21.22
N LYS A 599 -33.06 17.01 -21.21
CA LYS A 599 -33.04 15.68 -21.90
C LYS A 599 -32.42 14.62 -21.02
N PRO A 600 -32.87 13.36 -21.13
CA PRO A 600 -32.15 12.24 -20.53
C PRO A 600 -30.67 12.28 -20.98
N HIS A 601 -29.76 12.21 -20.01
CA HIS A 601 -28.33 12.39 -20.22
C HIS A 601 -27.54 11.36 -19.43
N VAL A 602 -26.58 10.72 -20.04
CA VAL A 602 -25.72 9.73 -19.38
C VAL A 602 -24.36 10.34 -19.11
N ILE A 603 -23.97 10.37 -17.87
CA ILE A 603 -22.67 10.89 -17.42
C ILE A 603 -21.82 9.77 -16.82
N THR A 604 -20.54 9.73 -17.16
CA THR A 604 -19.57 8.92 -16.42
C THR A 604 -18.65 9.84 -15.61
N TYR A 605 -18.22 9.37 -14.41
CA TYR A 605 -17.36 10.17 -13.55
C TYR A 605 -15.91 9.66 -13.53
N HIS A 606 -14.94 10.55 -13.71
CA HIS A 606 -13.53 10.26 -13.55
C HIS A 606 -13.04 10.59 -12.13
N ASP A 607 -12.70 9.56 -11.36
CA ASP A 607 -12.13 9.73 -10.02
C ASP A 607 -10.73 10.34 -10.07
N SER A 608 -10.56 11.58 -9.62
CA SER A 608 -9.27 12.20 -9.43
C SER A 608 -8.49 11.48 -8.33
N CYS A 609 -7.26 11.06 -8.62
CA CYS A 609 -6.43 10.32 -7.65
C CYS A 609 -6.08 11.16 -6.41
N TYR A 610 -5.89 12.46 -6.55
CA TYR A 610 -5.58 13.35 -5.42
C TYR A 610 -6.79 13.67 -4.56
N LEU A 611 -8.00 13.57 -5.09
CA LEU A 611 -9.24 13.66 -4.31
C LEU A 611 -9.55 12.31 -3.63
N GLY A 612 -9.54 11.22 -4.40
CA GLY A 612 -9.84 9.87 -3.91
C GLY A 612 -8.70 9.24 -3.11
N ARG A 613 -7.71 8.64 -3.79
CA ARG A 613 -6.67 7.84 -3.12
C ARG A 613 -5.79 8.60 -2.13
N HIS A 614 -5.56 9.89 -2.33
CA HIS A 614 -4.79 10.72 -1.41
C HIS A 614 -5.62 11.25 -0.23
N ASN A 615 -6.93 11.48 -0.42
CA ASN A 615 -7.79 12.16 0.56
C ASN A 615 -9.11 11.45 0.90
N ASP A 616 -9.35 10.26 0.35
CA ASP A 616 -10.52 9.39 0.60
C ASP A 616 -11.89 10.03 0.26
N ILE A 617 -11.91 11.02 -0.67
CA ILE A 617 -13.13 11.71 -1.12
C ILE A 617 -13.55 11.11 -2.47
N TYR A 618 -14.65 10.34 -2.48
CA TYR A 618 -15.19 9.64 -3.65
C TYR A 618 -16.65 9.97 -3.94
N THR A 619 -17.43 10.27 -2.93
CA THR A 619 -18.90 10.41 -3.02
C THR A 619 -19.34 11.79 -3.45
N ALA A 620 -18.76 12.85 -2.90
CA ALA A 620 -19.23 14.22 -3.10
C ALA A 620 -19.40 14.62 -4.59
N PRO A 621 -18.46 14.36 -5.52
CA PRO A 621 -18.71 14.69 -6.93
C PRO A 621 -19.87 13.91 -7.56
N ARG A 622 -20.09 12.65 -7.14
CA ARG A 622 -21.20 11.82 -7.61
C ARG A 622 -22.54 12.28 -7.07
N GLU A 623 -22.56 12.76 -5.83
CA GLU A 623 -23.75 13.30 -5.19
C GLU A 623 -24.23 14.57 -5.89
N ILE A 624 -23.31 15.44 -6.34
CA ILE A 624 -23.65 16.62 -7.16
C ILE A 624 -24.34 16.18 -8.46
N VAL A 625 -23.67 15.32 -9.24
CA VAL A 625 -24.22 14.87 -10.54
C VAL A 625 -25.53 14.09 -10.36
N GLY A 626 -25.60 13.23 -9.34
CA GLY A 626 -26.77 12.42 -9.03
C GLY A 626 -27.96 13.20 -8.47
N SER A 627 -27.76 14.43 -7.99
CA SER A 627 -28.85 15.30 -7.52
C SER A 627 -29.66 15.93 -8.66
N ILE A 628 -29.11 15.91 -9.89
CA ILE A 628 -29.76 16.51 -11.06
C ILE A 628 -30.75 15.52 -11.65
N GLY A 629 -32.03 15.90 -11.72
CA GLY A 629 -33.05 15.07 -12.31
C GLY A 629 -32.78 14.77 -13.80
N GLY A 630 -33.07 13.54 -14.25
CA GLY A 630 -32.88 13.12 -15.64
C GLY A 630 -31.44 12.75 -16.05
N ILE A 631 -30.51 12.73 -15.10
CA ILE A 631 -29.14 12.27 -15.32
C ILE A 631 -28.97 10.84 -14.80
N GLU A 632 -28.42 9.97 -15.66
CA GLU A 632 -27.95 8.62 -15.30
C GLU A 632 -26.43 8.63 -15.12
N ILE A 633 -25.93 8.20 -13.96
CA ILE A 633 -24.48 8.00 -13.76
C ILE A 633 -24.13 6.57 -14.16
N ARG A 634 -23.26 6.44 -15.16
CA ARG A 634 -22.75 5.15 -15.61
C ARG A 634 -21.25 5.05 -15.35
N GLU A 635 -20.89 4.19 -14.40
CA GLU A 635 -19.51 4.07 -13.92
C GLU A 635 -18.58 3.40 -14.92
N MET A 636 -17.34 3.86 -14.99
CA MET A 636 -16.27 3.17 -15.69
C MET A 636 -15.89 1.88 -14.96
N LYS A 637 -15.33 0.91 -15.64
CA LYS A 637 -14.90 -0.38 -15.10
C LYS A 637 -13.89 -0.20 -13.93
N ARG A 638 -12.93 0.71 -14.09
CA ARG A 638 -11.96 1.09 -13.06
C ARG A 638 -12.40 2.38 -12.39
N GLN A 639 -13.03 2.28 -11.23
CA GLN A 639 -13.59 3.40 -10.47
C GLN A 639 -13.20 3.38 -8.99
N GLY A 640 -13.45 4.46 -8.27
CA GLY A 640 -13.17 4.61 -6.85
C GLY A 640 -11.71 4.37 -6.52
N THR A 641 -11.41 3.51 -5.54
CA THR A 641 -10.03 3.19 -5.13
C THR A 641 -9.21 2.54 -6.24
N THR A 642 -9.88 1.88 -7.21
CA THR A 642 -9.23 1.20 -8.34
C THR A 642 -9.22 2.03 -9.62
N SER A 643 -9.65 3.30 -9.58
CA SER A 643 -9.72 4.17 -10.76
C SER A 643 -8.39 4.28 -11.49
N PHE A 644 -8.44 4.39 -12.82
CA PHE A 644 -7.26 4.63 -13.63
C PHE A 644 -6.90 6.13 -13.64
N CYS A 645 -5.63 6.47 -13.69
CA CYS A 645 -5.14 7.85 -13.66
C CYS A 645 -5.42 8.58 -14.98
N CYS A 646 -5.61 9.91 -14.92
CA CYS A 646 -5.67 10.75 -16.12
C CYS A 646 -4.29 11.00 -16.76
N GLY A 647 -3.20 10.75 -16.04
CA GLY A 647 -1.84 10.96 -16.55
C GLY A 647 -1.12 12.23 -16.09
N ALA A 648 -1.80 13.23 -15.55
CA ALA A 648 -1.22 14.53 -15.22
C ALA A 648 -0.26 14.55 -14.00
N GLY A 649 -0.56 13.70 -13.00
CA GLY A 649 0.13 13.74 -11.71
C GLY A 649 1.62 13.43 -11.79
N GLY A 650 2.36 13.69 -10.69
CA GLY A 650 3.81 13.48 -10.64
C GLY A 650 4.62 14.39 -11.57
N GLY A 651 4.08 15.56 -11.92
CA GLY A 651 4.67 16.48 -12.87
C GLY A 651 4.58 16.04 -14.34
N ARG A 652 3.90 14.92 -14.63
CA ARG A 652 3.79 14.38 -15.99
C ARG A 652 3.09 15.31 -16.97
N MET A 653 2.20 16.18 -16.47
CA MET A 653 1.57 17.21 -17.27
C MET A 653 2.59 18.15 -17.97
N TRP A 654 3.76 18.31 -17.39
CA TRP A 654 4.84 19.18 -17.89
C TRP A 654 5.89 18.43 -18.71
N MET A 655 5.69 17.13 -18.95
CA MET A 655 6.63 16.27 -19.65
C MET A 655 5.96 15.62 -20.87
N GLU A 656 6.74 15.37 -21.92
CA GLU A 656 6.26 14.59 -23.05
C GLU A 656 6.21 13.08 -22.75
N GLU A 657 5.27 12.38 -23.37
CA GLU A 657 5.14 10.93 -23.31
C GLU A 657 5.63 10.29 -24.60
N ALA A 658 6.94 10.06 -24.70
CA ALA A 658 7.57 9.48 -25.88
C ALA A 658 7.46 7.94 -25.96
N THR A 659 7.19 7.26 -24.82
CA THR A 659 7.21 5.78 -24.74
C THR A 659 5.85 5.22 -24.39
N GLY A 660 5.43 4.17 -25.13
CA GLY A 660 4.17 3.48 -24.91
C GLY A 660 2.95 4.31 -25.30
N LYS A 661 1.76 3.84 -24.90
CA LYS A 661 0.49 4.55 -25.08
C LYS A 661 0.38 5.69 -24.05
N LYS A 662 -0.15 6.84 -24.42
CA LYS A 662 -0.41 7.92 -23.45
C LYS A 662 -1.41 7.45 -22.39
N VAL A 663 -1.18 7.85 -21.13
CA VAL A 663 -2.03 7.43 -20.00
C VAL A 663 -3.46 7.96 -20.12
N ASN A 664 -3.63 9.21 -20.58
CA ASN A 664 -4.94 9.80 -20.81
C ASN A 664 -5.74 9.06 -21.89
N ILE A 665 -5.10 8.61 -22.97
CA ILE A 665 -5.75 7.83 -24.05
C ILE A 665 -6.37 6.55 -23.49
N GLU A 666 -5.63 5.79 -22.69
CA GLU A 666 -6.16 4.57 -22.03
C GLU A 666 -7.38 4.87 -21.15
N ARG A 667 -7.40 6.05 -20.51
CA ARG A 667 -8.51 6.44 -19.62
C ARG A 667 -9.73 6.92 -20.40
N VAL A 668 -9.54 7.71 -21.48
CA VAL A 668 -10.68 8.20 -22.26
C VAL A 668 -11.34 7.08 -23.09
N GLU A 669 -10.58 6.10 -23.58
CA GLU A 669 -11.16 4.91 -24.20
C GLU A 669 -12.10 4.17 -23.24
N GLU A 670 -11.70 4.00 -21.98
CA GLU A 670 -12.55 3.38 -20.97
C GLU A 670 -13.81 4.24 -20.67
N ALA A 671 -13.69 5.56 -20.74
CA ALA A 671 -14.84 6.46 -20.59
C ALA A 671 -15.83 6.31 -21.77
N VAL A 672 -15.32 6.26 -23.01
CA VAL A 672 -16.14 6.04 -24.22
C VAL A 672 -16.83 4.68 -24.20
N GLU A 673 -16.17 3.63 -23.68
CA GLU A 673 -16.77 2.28 -23.52
C GLU A 673 -18.05 2.28 -22.65
N THR A 674 -18.24 3.27 -21.77
CA THR A 674 -19.46 3.38 -20.97
C THR A 674 -20.69 3.78 -21.79
N GLY A 675 -20.49 4.35 -22.98
CA GLY A 675 -21.57 4.94 -23.79
C GLY A 675 -22.15 6.20 -23.15
N ALA A 676 -21.38 6.92 -22.33
CA ALA A 676 -21.80 8.18 -21.74
C ALA A 676 -21.69 9.33 -22.77
N ASP A 677 -22.60 10.30 -22.66
CA ASP A 677 -22.61 11.53 -23.45
C ASP A 677 -21.57 12.53 -22.93
N GLU A 678 -21.22 12.40 -21.65
CA GLU A 678 -20.33 13.34 -20.96
C GLU A 678 -19.47 12.67 -19.89
N VAL A 679 -18.25 13.18 -19.72
CA VAL A 679 -17.34 12.77 -18.62
C VAL A 679 -17.27 13.90 -17.60
N ALA A 680 -17.79 13.62 -16.42
CA ALA A 680 -17.66 14.52 -15.29
C ALA A 680 -16.30 14.37 -14.62
N VAL A 681 -15.66 15.50 -14.30
CA VAL A 681 -14.39 15.60 -13.57
C VAL A 681 -14.55 16.57 -12.39
N ALA A 682 -13.64 16.50 -11.42
CA ALA A 682 -13.54 17.45 -10.31
C ALA A 682 -12.07 17.79 -10.05
N CYS A 683 -11.33 18.11 -11.12
CA CYS A 683 -9.91 18.43 -11.07
C CYS A 683 -9.50 19.11 -12.38
N PRO A 684 -8.89 20.29 -12.34
CA PRO A 684 -8.48 21.01 -13.54
C PRO A 684 -7.45 20.24 -14.38
N PHE A 685 -6.51 19.53 -13.76
CA PHE A 685 -5.56 18.72 -14.51
C PHE A 685 -6.21 17.50 -15.15
N CYS A 686 -7.17 16.86 -14.46
CA CYS A 686 -7.94 15.77 -15.06
C CYS A 686 -8.77 16.29 -16.23
N TYR A 687 -9.34 17.51 -16.13
CA TYR A 687 -10.07 18.14 -17.21
C TYR A 687 -9.19 18.29 -18.46
N ILE A 688 -8.02 18.92 -18.31
CA ILE A 688 -7.05 19.11 -19.41
C ILE A 688 -6.71 17.77 -20.08
N MET A 689 -6.29 16.80 -19.29
CA MET A 689 -5.82 15.51 -19.82
C MET A 689 -6.93 14.69 -20.48
N MET A 690 -8.13 14.69 -19.91
CA MET A 690 -9.26 13.95 -20.49
C MET A 690 -9.78 14.63 -21.77
N ASP A 691 -9.85 15.95 -21.79
CA ASP A 691 -10.27 16.73 -22.97
C ASP A 691 -9.26 16.57 -24.13
N ASP A 692 -7.96 16.67 -23.85
CA ASP A 692 -6.91 16.42 -24.84
C ASP A 692 -6.98 14.95 -25.36
N GLY A 693 -7.19 14.00 -24.45
CA GLY A 693 -7.34 12.60 -24.84
C GLY A 693 -8.56 12.36 -25.71
N MET A 694 -9.73 12.94 -25.41
CA MET A 694 -10.95 12.83 -26.23
C MET A 694 -10.73 13.39 -27.63
N LYS A 695 -10.08 14.55 -27.74
CA LYS A 695 -9.73 15.16 -29.03
C LYS A 695 -8.77 14.27 -29.83
N GLU A 696 -7.75 13.70 -29.18
CA GLU A 696 -6.75 12.87 -29.83
C GLU A 696 -7.34 11.56 -30.41
N ILE A 697 -8.36 10.97 -29.76
CA ILE A 697 -9.06 9.80 -30.27
C ILE A 697 -10.25 10.15 -31.21
N GLY A 698 -10.43 11.42 -31.55
CA GLY A 698 -11.50 11.87 -32.44
C GLY A 698 -12.92 11.80 -31.83
N GLN A 699 -13.04 11.80 -30.52
CA GLN A 699 -14.34 11.77 -29.79
C GLN A 699 -14.70 13.10 -29.13
N GLY A 700 -13.90 14.14 -29.28
CA GLY A 700 -14.11 15.43 -28.63
C GLY A 700 -15.44 16.13 -28.95
N ASP A 701 -16.00 15.88 -30.12
CA ASP A 701 -17.32 16.40 -30.53
C ASP A 701 -18.49 15.54 -30.03
N ASN A 702 -18.24 14.26 -29.72
CA ASN A 702 -19.27 13.30 -29.34
C ASN A 702 -19.42 13.17 -27.81
N VAL A 703 -18.32 13.21 -27.07
CA VAL A 703 -18.28 13.05 -25.61
C VAL A 703 -17.56 14.24 -24.98
N ARG A 704 -18.30 15.08 -24.28
CA ARG A 704 -17.76 16.28 -23.64
C ARG A 704 -17.11 15.92 -22.31
N VAL A 705 -16.03 16.64 -21.97
CA VAL A 705 -15.45 16.59 -20.64
C VAL A 705 -15.85 17.88 -19.91
N ARG A 706 -16.40 17.77 -18.68
CA ARG A 706 -16.84 18.94 -17.91
C ARG A 706 -16.59 18.77 -16.41
N ASP A 707 -16.28 19.86 -15.74
CA ASP A 707 -16.23 19.87 -14.28
C ASP A 707 -17.67 19.80 -13.68
N VAL A 708 -17.79 19.12 -12.52
CA VAL A 708 -19.08 18.96 -11.81
C VAL A 708 -19.75 20.30 -11.50
N SER A 709 -18.99 21.38 -11.32
CA SER A 709 -19.53 22.74 -11.08
C SER A 709 -20.20 23.32 -12.30
N LEU A 710 -19.67 23.08 -13.50
CA LEU A 710 -20.31 23.49 -14.75
C LEU A 710 -21.60 22.72 -14.99
N ILE A 711 -21.60 21.40 -14.73
CA ILE A 711 -22.79 20.55 -14.86
C ILE A 711 -23.86 21.01 -13.89
N LEU A 712 -23.51 21.33 -12.66
CA LEU A 712 -24.44 21.83 -11.65
C LEU A 712 -25.02 23.18 -12.04
N LEU A 713 -24.16 24.14 -12.48
CA LEU A 713 -24.58 25.49 -12.83
C LEU A 713 -25.61 25.51 -13.98
N ASP A 714 -25.43 24.64 -14.98
CA ASP A 714 -26.33 24.55 -16.13
C ASP A 714 -27.70 23.93 -15.76
N ASN A 715 -27.76 23.17 -14.68
CA ASN A 715 -28.94 22.45 -14.24
C ASN A 715 -29.53 23.00 -12.94
N LEU A 716 -29.27 24.25 -12.61
CA LEU A 716 -29.96 24.92 -11.52
C LEU A 716 -31.44 25.05 -11.84
N ARG A 717 -32.28 25.00 -10.81
CA ARG A 717 -33.73 25.29 -10.95
C ARG A 717 -33.90 26.68 -11.58
N LYS A 718 -34.62 26.74 -12.68
CA LYS A 718 -35.02 28.00 -13.32
C LYS A 718 -36.21 28.58 -12.50
N ASP A 719 -36.11 29.83 -12.07
CA ASP A 719 -37.20 30.55 -11.37
C ASP A 719 -38.47 30.66 -12.22
#